data_9e84978a67cf4ee396f0676406659951
#
_entry.id   9e84978a67cf4ee396f0676406659951
#
_cell.length_a   1.000
_cell.length_b   1.000
_cell.length_c   1.000
_cell.angle_alpha   90.00
_cell.angle_beta   90.00
_cell.angle_gamma   90.00
#
_symmetry.space_group_name_H-M   'P 1'
#
loop_
_entity.id
_entity.type
_entity.pdbx_description
1 polymer ?
#
loop_
_entity_poly.entity_id
_entity_poly.type
_entity_poly.pdbx_seq_one_letter_code
_entity_poly.pdbx_strand_id
1 'polypeptide(L)'
;MATKPKTAAAPKYRMRISRLTVDKLGVKLYDRVSAVIAELVSNSYDADATKVTITAPMGEYLATRVGDEIKDRGHSIIVADDGAGMTPDEVNRYYLRVGAERRKDERGDTSKKYGRKVMGNKGVGKLAPFGICQQIELLTAGGDMITGKDENGKPAKGYLRAHLILNREEILKDEEFDYPPTVGKLDGTVAKSTGTAVTLRTFAYRKVPTIEDFSRQLAQRFGLKSSSWKIELVDSIKTPSDPHHKALVGQFSINTMENTKIFFKPGKNGEIDKKAVDEDGQPIDGTTSGFVYDGKNYPVRGWVAYAKEPYKDDLMAGVRIYCRGKIAAQTNVFNRRAGFTGEHDVRSYLVGELHADWLDENEDLIQTDRRDILWSHELGQEFETWGQAVVRKIGTRSRDPMKKKTWERFQEIANLDDRVREAFPRDDQKTLREQAVAVAKMIGQTIRPAEVEDTERVESFVQLSLMLAPVITLDEKLRAAADSADSPLDVVTDILKTARVAELASFGRIAEDRIRVIERVEALKDDPGTLESAFQILIQTSPWLVDPQWSPITANQSFSTLRKEFVKFFKQRTGETLNLENFTDPKKRADFVMSNQDAAVQIIEIKQPHHKLMDAEVDRIVKYRDLMEEFLNMAGHEEFKKLFPEFRITLVCDGINLDGTRRAAFEGMKKAGQLTHITWKVFLLRTRQMHKSFLDEAERLKKEDREE
;
A
#
# COMPACT_ATOMS: atom_id res chain seq x y z
N MET A 1 -24.87 -77.10 -23.90
CA MET A 1 -25.34 -75.90 -24.57
C MET A 1 -24.92 -74.71 -23.70
N ALA A 2 -23.87 -74.02 -24.12
CA ALA A 2 -23.36 -72.81 -23.38
C ALA A 2 -24.15 -71.56 -23.83
N THR A 3 -24.84 -70.97 -22.92
CA THR A 3 -25.59 -69.69 -23.12
C THR A 3 -24.62 -68.57 -23.39
N LYS A 4 -24.66 -67.92 -24.58
CA LYS A 4 -23.94 -66.68 -24.92
C LYS A 4 -24.40 -65.60 -23.97
N PRO A 5 -23.46 -64.79 -23.44
CA PRO A 5 -23.81 -63.62 -22.63
C PRO A 5 -24.60 -62.60 -23.48
N LYS A 6 -25.80 -62.17 -22.98
CA LYS A 6 -26.57 -61.05 -23.57
C LYS A 6 -25.70 -59.80 -23.60
N THR A 7 -25.42 -59.30 -24.78
CA THR A 7 -24.87 -57.94 -25.00
C THR A 7 -25.83 -56.92 -24.37
N ALA A 8 -25.40 -56.24 -23.35
CA ALA A 8 -26.17 -55.14 -22.75
C ALA A 8 -26.43 -54.07 -23.83
N ALA A 9 -27.70 -53.67 -24.00
CA ALA A 9 -28.11 -52.66 -24.94
C ALA A 9 -27.32 -51.36 -24.63
N ALA A 10 -26.75 -50.73 -25.67
CA ALA A 10 -26.03 -49.48 -25.52
C ALA A 10 -26.91 -48.44 -24.84
N PRO A 11 -26.40 -47.67 -23.84
CA PRO A 11 -27.20 -46.71 -23.10
C PRO A 11 -27.76 -45.64 -24.05
N LYS A 12 -29.04 -45.33 -23.87
CA LYS A 12 -29.80 -44.34 -24.69
C LYS A 12 -29.18 -42.95 -24.76
N TYR A 13 -28.48 -42.56 -23.68
CA TYR A 13 -27.81 -41.24 -23.54
C TYR A 13 -26.36 -41.47 -23.15
N ARG A 14 -25.42 -40.72 -23.74
CA ARG A 14 -23.99 -40.74 -23.43
C ARG A 14 -23.48 -39.33 -23.33
N MET A 15 -22.75 -38.99 -22.23
CA MET A 15 -22.02 -37.75 -22.12
C MET A 15 -20.68 -37.90 -22.88
N ARG A 16 -20.37 -36.97 -23.77
CA ARG A 16 -19.06 -36.85 -24.42
C ARG A 16 -18.37 -35.58 -23.96
N ILE A 17 -17.08 -35.65 -23.68
CA ILE A 17 -16.23 -34.50 -23.32
C ILE A 17 -15.40 -34.17 -24.56
N SER A 18 -15.63 -32.95 -25.10
CA SER A 18 -14.88 -32.47 -26.25
C SER A 18 -13.42 -32.21 -25.86
N ARG A 19 -12.47 -32.54 -26.74
CA ARG A 19 -11.06 -32.18 -26.61
C ARG A 19 -10.78 -30.69 -26.51
N LEU A 20 -11.72 -29.83 -26.97
CA LEU A 20 -11.70 -28.38 -26.74
C LEU A 20 -11.67 -28.00 -25.27
N THR A 21 -12.03 -28.91 -24.37
CA THR A 21 -11.91 -28.70 -22.91
C THR A 21 -10.44 -28.53 -22.49
N VAL A 22 -9.49 -29.17 -23.21
CA VAL A 22 -8.04 -29.04 -23.01
C VAL A 22 -7.61 -27.58 -23.19
N ASP A 23 -8.16 -26.88 -24.18
CA ASP A 23 -7.87 -25.48 -24.44
C ASP A 23 -8.40 -24.57 -23.31
N LYS A 24 -9.61 -24.85 -22.84
CA LYS A 24 -10.23 -24.08 -21.74
C LYS A 24 -9.50 -24.28 -20.42
N LEU A 25 -8.99 -25.46 -20.14
CA LEU A 25 -8.26 -25.80 -18.92
C LEU A 25 -6.76 -25.45 -18.99
N GLY A 26 -6.15 -25.48 -20.18
CA GLY A 26 -4.74 -25.14 -20.38
C GLY A 26 -4.50 -23.64 -20.59
N VAL A 27 -5.13 -23.08 -21.63
CA VAL A 27 -4.83 -21.72 -22.11
C VAL A 27 -5.34 -20.62 -21.19
N LYS A 28 -6.54 -20.79 -20.61
CA LYS A 28 -7.18 -19.74 -19.81
C LYS A 28 -6.69 -19.67 -18.37
N LEU A 29 -6.11 -20.74 -17.85
CA LEU A 29 -5.65 -20.81 -16.45
C LEU A 29 -4.20 -20.33 -16.27
N TYR A 30 -3.38 -20.41 -17.33
CA TYR A 30 -1.94 -20.16 -17.24
C TYR A 30 -1.49 -19.21 -18.35
N ASP A 31 -1.49 -17.91 -18.08
CA ASP A 31 -1.10 -16.85 -19.01
C ASP A 31 0.36 -16.36 -18.84
N ARG A 32 0.98 -16.69 -17.71
CA ARG A 32 2.34 -16.27 -17.36
C ARG A 32 3.33 -17.42 -17.48
N VAL A 33 4.49 -17.14 -18.11
CA VAL A 33 5.58 -18.13 -18.28
C VAL A 33 5.96 -18.75 -16.94
N SER A 34 6.14 -17.95 -15.89
CA SER A 34 6.52 -18.47 -14.57
C SER A 34 5.47 -19.39 -13.94
N ALA A 35 4.19 -19.17 -14.22
CA ALA A 35 3.12 -20.03 -13.72
C ALA A 35 3.15 -21.40 -14.40
N VAL A 36 3.32 -21.41 -15.72
CA VAL A 36 3.48 -22.65 -16.52
C VAL A 36 4.69 -23.45 -16.07
N ILE A 37 5.84 -22.80 -15.93
CA ILE A 37 7.08 -23.45 -15.51
C ILE A 37 6.96 -24.01 -14.08
N ALA A 38 6.27 -23.31 -13.19
CA ALA A 38 6.03 -23.80 -11.82
C ALA A 38 5.21 -25.12 -11.81
N GLU A 39 4.29 -25.34 -12.76
CA GLU A 39 3.60 -26.63 -12.87
C GLU A 39 4.56 -27.75 -13.27
N LEU A 40 5.48 -27.50 -14.24
CA LEU A 40 6.48 -28.48 -14.63
C LEU A 40 7.46 -28.78 -13.49
N VAL A 41 7.92 -27.76 -12.77
CA VAL A 41 8.78 -27.91 -11.59
C VAL A 41 8.09 -28.71 -10.49
N SER A 42 6.77 -28.52 -10.29
CA SER A 42 6.00 -29.35 -9.33
C SER A 42 5.98 -30.80 -9.70
N ASN A 43 5.84 -31.14 -11.01
CA ASN A 43 5.88 -32.51 -11.50
C ASN A 43 7.25 -33.12 -11.27
N SER A 44 8.34 -32.36 -11.44
CA SER A 44 9.71 -32.80 -11.15
C SER A 44 9.91 -33.13 -9.66
N TYR A 45 9.37 -32.27 -8.75
CA TYR A 45 9.37 -32.57 -7.32
C TYR A 45 8.63 -33.84 -6.96
N ASP A 46 7.46 -34.03 -7.56
CA ASP A 46 6.61 -35.23 -7.39
C ASP A 46 7.27 -36.51 -7.94
N ALA A 47 8.21 -36.36 -8.88
CA ALA A 47 9.05 -37.44 -9.44
C ALA A 47 10.35 -37.67 -8.64
N ASP A 48 10.46 -37.16 -7.41
CA ASP A 48 11.66 -37.32 -6.57
C ASP A 48 12.93 -36.64 -7.13
N ALA A 49 12.82 -35.62 -7.98
CA ALA A 49 13.98 -34.89 -8.46
C ALA A 49 14.77 -34.24 -7.32
N THR A 50 16.10 -34.27 -7.42
CA THR A 50 16.99 -33.52 -6.53
C THR A 50 17.46 -32.21 -7.15
N LYS A 51 17.43 -32.17 -8.49
CA LYS A 51 17.74 -30.98 -9.27
C LYS A 51 16.76 -30.79 -10.42
N VAL A 52 16.29 -29.57 -10.58
CA VAL A 52 15.51 -29.13 -11.74
C VAL A 52 16.25 -27.99 -12.42
N THR A 53 16.52 -28.10 -13.71
CA THR A 53 17.18 -27.09 -14.52
C THR A 53 16.19 -26.48 -15.51
N ILE A 54 16.05 -25.19 -15.50
CA ILE A 54 15.18 -24.44 -16.40
C ILE A 54 16.08 -23.61 -17.32
N THR A 55 16.09 -23.96 -18.62
CA THR A 55 16.83 -23.22 -19.64
C THR A 55 15.84 -22.41 -20.47
N ALA A 56 15.99 -21.08 -20.52
CA ALA A 56 15.09 -20.19 -21.24
C ALA A 56 15.81 -18.92 -21.71
N PRO A 57 15.29 -18.20 -22.73
CA PRO A 57 15.82 -16.89 -23.16
C PRO A 57 15.35 -15.82 -22.17
N MET A 58 16.13 -15.59 -21.10
CA MET A 58 15.74 -14.69 -20.00
C MET A 58 15.63 -13.24 -20.46
N GLY A 59 14.52 -12.58 -20.06
CA GLY A 59 14.25 -11.18 -20.42
C GLY A 59 13.69 -10.96 -21.84
N GLU A 60 13.70 -12.01 -22.69
CA GLU A 60 13.30 -11.92 -24.10
C GLU A 60 11.81 -12.19 -24.35
N TYR A 61 11.31 -11.65 -25.46
CA TYR A 61 10.02 -12.05 -26.03
C TYR A 61 10.16 -13.33 -26.83
N LEU A 62 9.28 -14.31 -26.59
CA LEU A 62 9.28 -15.61 -27.24
C LEU A 62 8.79 -15.56 -28.70
N ALA A 63 7.99 -14.55 -29.03
CA ALA A 63 7.50 -14.28 -30.39
C ALA A 63 7.52 -12.78 -30.67
N THR A 64 7.43 -12.38 -31.94
CA THR A 64 7.27 -10.98 -32.38
C THR A 64 5.87 -10.78 -32.93
N ARG A 65 5.35 -9.56 -32.76
CA ARG A 65 4.08 -9.15 -33.35
C ARG A 65 4.35 -8.24 -34.55
N VAL A 66 3.86 -8.64 -35.72
CA VAL A 66 3.98 -7.88 -36.96
C VAL A 66 2.55 -7.65 -37.49
N GLY A 67 1.99 -6.46 -37.21
CA GLY A 67 0.56 -6.20 -37.41
C GLY A 67 -0.28 -7.11 -36.51
N ASP A 68 -1.20 -7.87 -37.11
CA ASP A 68 -2.05 -8.83 -36.40
C ASP A 68 -1.44 -10.26 -36.33
N GLU A 69 -0.33 -10.48 -37.03
CA GLU A 69 0.34 -11.79 -37.03
C GLU A 69 1.34 -11.92 -35.90
N ILE A 70 1.37 -13.10 -35.25
CA ILE A 70 2.37 -13.49 -34.27
C ILE A 70 3.36 -14.44 -34.95
N LYS A 71 4.64 -14.03 -35.00
CA LYS A 71 5.74 -14.83 -35.56
C LYS A 71 6.64 -15.36 -34.45
N ASP A 72 6.77 -16.68 -34.38
CA ASP A 72 7.70 -17.35 -33.45
C ASP A 72 9.15 -16.92 -33.72
N ARG A 73 9.93 -16.68 -32.69
CA ARG A 73 11.36 -16.33 -32.78
C ARG A 73 12.29 -17.54 -32.78
N GLY A 74 11.74 -18.78 -32.77
CA GLY A 74 12.49 -20.02 -32.73
C GLY A 74 13.16 -20.32 -31.39
N HIS A 75 12.76 -19.64 -30.32
CA HIS A 75 13.23 -19.93 -28.98
C HIS A 75 12.68 -21.25 -28.46
N SER A 76 13.34 -21.82 -27.44
CA SER A 76 12.83 -22.95 -26.68
C SER A 76 12.94 -22.68 -25.17
N ILE A 77 12.03 -23.24 -24.39
CA ILE A 77 12.15 -23.35 -22.94
C ILE A 77 12.24 -24.84 -22.59
N ILE A 78 13.25 -25.21 -21.81
CA ILE A 78 13.51 -26.59 -21.42
C ILE A 78 13.44 -26.66 -19.89
N VAL A 79 12.62 -27.57 -19.37
CA VAL A 79 12.60 -27.94 -17.95
C VAL A 79 13.07 -29.39 -17.86
N ALA A 80 14.23 -29.58 -17.28
CA ALA A 80 14.87 -30.92 -17.16
C ALA A 80 15.12 -31.26 -15.69
N ASP A 81 14.85 -32.48 -15.29
CA ASP A 81 15.04 -33.02 -13.96
C ASP A 81 15.80 -34.35 -13.92
N ASP A 82 16.34 -34.64 -12.75
CA ASP A 82 17.02 -35.90 -12.40
C ASP A 82 16.12 -36.87 -11.62
N GLY A 83 14.80 -36.74 -11.76
CA GLY A 83 13.81 -37.55 -11.04
C GLY A 83 13.75 -39.01 -11.50
N ALA A 84 12.73 -39.73 -11.04
CA ALA A 84 12.53 -41.15 -11.38
C ALA A 84 12.26 -41.39 -12.86
N GLY A 85 11.83 -40.37 -13.61
CA GLY A 85 11.38 -40.51 -14.99
C GLY A 85 10.13 -41.39 -15.14
N MET A 86 9.84 -41.81 -16.38
CA MET A 86 8.70 -42.67 -16.69
C MET A 86 9.11 -43.69 -17.77
N THR A 87 8.59 -44.92 -17.67
CA THR A 87 8.60 -45.91 -18.76
C THR A 87 7.58 -45.52 -19.83
N PRO A 88 7.63 -46.03 -21.07
CA PRO A 88 6.61 -45.82 -22.10
C PRO A 88 5.19 -46.19 -21.62
N ASP A 89 5.04 -47.29 -20.85
CA ASP A 89 3.75 -47.64 -20.26
C ASP A 89 3.24 -46.66 -19.23
N GLU A 90 4.12 -46.11 -18.37
CA GLU A 90 3.78 -45.07 -17.39
C GLU A 90 3.42 -43.75 -18.09
N VAL A 91 4.06 -43.42 -19.22
CA VAL A 91 3.68 -42.26 -20.01
C VAL A 91 2.24 -42.39 -20.52
N ASN A 92 1.87 -43.54 -21.10
CA ASN A 92 0.50 -43.82 -21.55
C ASN A 92 -0.50 -43.80 -20.39
N ARG A 93 -0.17 -44.48 -19.30
CA ARG A 93 -1.07 -44.67 -18.16
C ARG A 93 -1.27 -43.41 -17.33
N TYR A 94 -0.26 -42.57 -17.19
CA TYR A 94 -0.28 -41.42 -16.28
C TYR A 94 -0.10 -40.06 -16.94
N TYR A 95 0.89 -39.92 -17.85
CA TYR A 95 1.16 -38.61 -18.44
C TYR A 95 0.13 -38.23 -19.50
N LEU A 96 -0.24 -39.09 -20.38
CA LEU A 96 -1.21 -38.84 -21.45
C LEU A 96 -2.67 -38.89 -20.97
N ARG A 97 -2.94 -39.40 -19.78
CA ARG A 97 -4.28 -39.41 -19.20
C ARG A 97 -4.56 -38.08 -18.47
N VAL A 98 -5.34 -37.20 -19.10
CA VAL A 98 -5.72 -35.91 -18.55
C VAL A 98 -6.81 -36.03 -17.49
N GLY A 99 -6.71 -35.26 -16.39
CA GLY A 99 -7.71 -35.24 -15.31
C GLY A 99 -7.62 -36.48 -14.37
N ALA A 100 -6.60 -37.31 -14.48
CA ALA A 100 -6.42 -38.43 -13.55
C ALA A 100 -5.87 -37.92 -12.19
N GLU A 101 -6.54 -38.26 -11.11
CA GLU A 101 -6.14 -37.88 -9.74
C GLU A 101 -5.07 -38.85 -9.22
N ARG A 102 -3.81 -38.44 -9.23
CA ARG A 102 -2.66 -39.24 -8.77
C ARG A 102 -2.86 -39.85 -7.40
N ARG A 103 -3.44 -39.08 -6.46
CA ARG A 103 -3.59 -39.49 -5.05
C ARG A 103 -4.58 -40.62 -4.85
N LYS A 104 -5.50 -40.82 -5.81
CA LYS A 104 -6.49 -41.91 -5.81
C LYS A 104 -6.08 -43.10 -6.61
N ASP A 105 -4.96 -43.02 -7.36
CA ASP A 105 -4.44 -44.15 -8.10
C ASP A 105 -3.35 -44.90 -7.31
N GLU A 106 -2.77 -45.98 -7.89
CA GLU A 106 -1.78 -46.83 -7.25
C GLU A 106 -0.47 -46.13 -6.85
N ARG A 107 -0.23 -44.90 -7.33
CA ARG A 107 0.95 -44.08 -6.99
C ARG A 107 0.83 -43.43 -5.63
N GLY A 108 -0.38 -43.21 -5.13
CA GLY A 108 -0.64 -42.62 -3.85
C GLY A 108 -0.27 -41.12 -3.75
N ASP A 109 -0.33 -40.58 -2.52
CA ASP A 109 -0.11 -39.16 -2.20
C ASP A 109 1.34 -38.83 -1.83
N THR A 110 2.25 -39.82 -1.86
CA THR A 110 3.67 -39.64 -1.57
C THR A 110 4.55 -40.13 -2.72
N SER A 111 5.73 -39.55 -2.85
CA SER A 111 6.73 -39.96 -3.80
C SER A 111 7.44 -41.28 -3.35
N LYS A 112 7.88 -42.10 -4.30
CA LYS A 112 8.38 -43.45 -4.03
C LYS A 112 9.71 -43.49 -3.26
N LYS A 113 10.66 -42.57 -3.61
CA LYS A 113 12.03 -42.63 -3.09
C LYS A 113 12.22 -41.85 -1.82
N TYR A 114 11.69 -40.61 -1.76
CA TYR A 114 11.88 -39.70 -0.63
C TYR A 114 10.66 -39.57 0.25
N GLY A 115 9.52 -40.16 -0.05
CA GLY A 115 8.29 -40.06 0.71
C GLY A 115 7.74 -38.61 0.77
N ARG A 116 8.04 -37.81 -0.24
CA ARG A 116 7.57 -36.43 -0.30
C ARG A 116 6.06 -36.39 -0.52
N LYS A 117 5.32 -35.58 0.20
CA LYS A 117 3.90 -35.31 -0.11
C LYS A 117 3.82 -34.64 -1.48
N VAL A 118 3.06 -35.23 -2.42
CA VAL A 118 2.99 -34.73 -3.80
C VAL A 118 2.24 -33.42 -3.88
N MET A 119 2.76 -32.47 -4.68
CA MET A 119 2.18 -31.15 -4.92
C MET A 119 1.01 -31.18 -5.90
N GLY A 120 1.03 -32.09 -6.88
CA GLY A 120 0.01 -32.25 -7.90
C GLY A 120 -1.24 -32.94 -7.36
N ASN A 121 -2.45 -32.46 -7.72
CA ASN A 121 -3.73 -33.06 -7.35
C ASN A 121 -4.60 -33.36 -8.58
N LYS A 122 -4.95 -32.35 -9.35
CA LYS A 122 -6.02 -32.37 -10.36
C LYS A 122 -5.66 -33.03 -11.68
N GLY A 123 -4.39 -33.39 -11.93
CA GLY A 123 -3.93 -34.04 -13.16
C GLY A 123 -4.05 -33.20 -14.45
N VAL A 124 -4.28 -31.88 -14.32
CA VAL A 124 -4.43 -30.91 -15.44
C VAL A 124 -3.19 -30.07 -15.68
N GLY A 125 -2.27 -29.99 -14.70
CA GLY A 125 -1.05 -29.15 -14.76
C GLY A 125 -0.12 -29.48 -15.95
N LYS A 126 -0.18 -30.72 -16.46
CA LYS A 126 0.56 -31.14 -17.67
C LYS A 126 0.11 -30.42 -18.95
N LEU A 127 -1.09 -29.84 -18.95
CA LEU A 127 -1.63 -29.05 -20.06
C LEU A 127 -1.28 -27.56 -19.94
N ALA A 128 -0.78 -27.10 -18.79
CA ALA A 128 -0.43 -25.70 -18.56
C ALA A 128 0.50 -25.11 -19.64
N PRO A 129 1.49 -25.85 -20.20
CA PRO A 129 2.35 -25.35 -21.27
C PRO A 129 1.62 -24.84 -22.49
N PHE A 130 0.46 -25.40 -22.86
CA PHE A 130 -0.35 -24.95 -23.99
C PHE A 130 -0.94 -23.54 -23.79
N GLY A 131 -0.85 -22.98 -22.59
CA GLY A 131 -1.14 -21.57 -22.33
C GLY A 131 -0.14 -20.59 -22.94
N ILE A 132 1.08 -21.07 -23.26
CA ILE A 132 2.16 -20.23 -23.81
C ILE A 132 2.77 -20.76 -25.10
N CYS A 133 2.65 -22.05 -25.42
CA CYS A 133 3.25 -22.71 -26.61
C CYS A 133 2.26 -23.56 -27.38
N GLN A 134 2.62 -23.90 -28.63
CA GLN A 134 1.84 -24.78 -29.48
C GLN A 134 2.38 -26.23 -29.47
N GLN A 135 3.65 -26.45 -29.10
CA GLN A 135 4.30 -27.71 -29.15
C GLN A 135 5.01 -28.04 -27.85
N ILE A 136 4.79 -29.25 -27.32
CA ILE A 136 5.44 -29.81 -26.15
C ILE A 136 6.17 -31.09 -26.59
N GLU A 137 7.48 -31.14 -26.37
CA GLU A 137 8.32 -32.29 -26.57
C GLU A 137 8.66 -32.92 -25.23
N LEU A 138 8.26 -34.16 -24.98
CA LEU A 138 8.53 -34.91 -23.76
C LEU A 138 9.60 -35.96 -24.05
N LEU A 139 10.71 -35.87 -23.34
CA LEU A 139 11.75 -36.90 -23.31
C LEU A 139 11.93 -37.38 -21.87
N THR A 140 11.64 -38.65 -21.61
CA THR A 140 11.74 -39.20 -20.25
C THR A 140 12.37 -40.62 -20.29
N ALA A 141 13.06 -40.99 -19.22
CA ALA A 141 13.65 -42.29 -19.04
C ALA A 141 13.46 -42.76 -17.60
N GLY A 142 12.90 -43.93 -17.41
CA GLY A 142 12.61 -44.47 -16.08
C GLY A 142 12.47 -45.99 -16.04
N GLY A 143 12.00 -46.51 -14.89
CA GLY A 143 11.83 -47.93 -14.64
C GLY A 143 13.13 -48.66 -14.31
N ASP A 144 13.18 -49.93 -14.66
CA ASP A 144 14.35 -50.76 -14.40
C ASP A 144 15.40 -50.62 -15.52
N MET A 145 16.66 -50.87 -15.16
CA MET A 145 17.76 -50.80 -16.10
C MET A 145 17.71 -52.04 -17.05
N ILE A 146 17.69 -51.78 -18.33
CA ILE A 146 17.65 -52.83 -19.39
C ILE A 146 18.83 -52.72 -20.32
N THR A 147 19.05 -53.74 -21.13
CA THR A 147 19.98 -53.70 -22.28
C THR A 147 19.23 -53.30 -23.53
N GLY A 148 19.69 -52.23 -24.20
CA GLY A 148 19.07 -51.69 -25.40
C GLY A 148 20.09 -51.02 -26.31
N LYS A 149 19.64 -50.11 -27.19
CA LYS A 149 20.51 -49.26 -28.02
C LYS A 149 20.53 -47.84 -27.48
N ASP A 150 21.70 -47.24 -27.42
CA ASP A 150 21.82 -45.82 -27.09
C ASP A 150 21.37 -44.91 -28.26
N GLU A 151 21.44 -43.60 -28.08
CA GLU A 151 21.10 -42.60 -29.11
C GLU A 151 21.92 -42.69 -30.41
N ASN A 152 23.06 -43.36 -30.38
CA ASN A 152 23.95 -43.58 -31.52
C ASN A 152 23.74 -44.97 -32.11
N GLY A 153 22.75 -45.74 -31.63
CA GLY A 153 22.45 -47.12 -32.08
C GLY A 153 23.38 -48.19 -31.52
N LYS A 154 24.28 -47.87 -30.55
CA LYS A 154 25.21 -48.80 -29.94
C LYS A 154 24.55 -49.55 -28.78
N PRO A 155 24.86 -50.87 -28.60
CA PRO A 155 24.38 -51.63 -27.44
C PRO A 155 24.84 -50.94 -26.12
N ALA A 156 23.91 -50.68 -25.23
CA ALA A 156 24.17 -50.08 -23.94
C ALA A 156 23.18 -50.58 -22.87
N LYS A 157 23.60 -50.53 -21.60
CA LYS A 157 22.71 -50.72 -20.46
C LYS A 157 22.20 -49.37 -20.01
N GLY A 158 20.90 -49.24 -19.76
CA GLY A 158 20.32 -48.00 -19.32
C GLY A 158 18.82 -48.08 -19.11
N TYR A 159 18.19 -46.93 -18.93
CA TYR A 159 16.76 -46.81 -18.71
C TYR A 159 16.04 -46.54 -20.03
N LEU A 160 14.93 -47.25 -20.28
CA LEU A 160 14.17 -47.11 -21.52
C LEU A 160 13.59 -45.69 -21.66
N ARG A 161 13.82 -45.04 -22.81
CA ARG A 161 13.29 -43.72 -23.14
C ARG A 161 11.92 -43.82 -23.79
N ALA A 162 11.03 -42.90 -23.36
CA ALA A 162 9.88 -42.48 -24.13
C ALA A 162 10.13 -41.07 -24.66
N HIS A 163 9.90 -40.86 -25.96
CA HIS A 163 10.08 -39.60 -26.65
C HIS A 163 8.86 -39.28 -27.49
N LEU A 164 8.11 -38.22 -27.08
CA LEU A 164 6.84 -37.84 -27.68
C LEU A 164 6.80 -36.32 -27.96
N ILE A 165 6.08 -35.96 -29.02
CA ILE A 165 5.79 -34.59 -29.40
C ILE A 165 4.27 -34.39 -29.43
N LEU A 166 3.75 -33.49 -28.63
CA LEU A 166 2.35 -33.10 -28.57
C LEU A 166 2.16 -31.77 -29.29
N ASN A 167 1.18 -31.72 -30.19
CA ASN A 167 0.82 -30.51 -30.93
C ASN A 167 -0.59 -30.04 -30.53
N ARG A 168 -0.71 -28.80 -30.11
CA ARG A 168 -1.99 -28.23 -29.65
C ARG A 168 -3.04 -28.21 -30.74
N GLU A 169 -2.68 -27.82 -31.96
CA GLU A 169 -3.64 -27.74 -33.07
C GLU A 169 -4.22 -29.10 -33.40
N GLU A 170 -3.40 -30.15 -33.33
CA GLU A 170 -3.85 -31.55 -33.59
C GLU A 170 -4.73 -32.07 -32.43
N ILE A 171 -4.41 -31.72 -31.18
CA ILE A 171 -5.23 -32.09 -30.01
C ILE A 171 -6.61 -31.44 -30.14
N LEU A 172 -6.68 -30.17 -30.60
CA LEU A 172 -7.92 -29.39 -30.69
C LEU A 172 -8.81 -29.82 -31.89
N LYS A 173 -8.33 -30.60 -32.83
CA LYS A 173 -9.20 -31.27 -33.81
C LYS A 173 -10.14 -32.19 -33.05
N ASP A 174 -11.41 -31.84 -32.95
CA ASP A 174 -12.40 -32.59 -32.16
C ASP A 174 -12.90 -33.81 -32.93
N GLU A 175 -12.03 -34.80 -33.04
CA GLU A 175 -12.28 -36.06 -33.70
C GLU A 175 -12.78 -37.13 -32.72
N GLU A 176 -13.49 -38.19 -33.24
CA GLU A 176 -14.06 -39.24 -32.39
C GLU A 176 -13.01 -40.17 -31.74
N PHE A 177 -11.75 -40.14 -32.22
CA PHE A 177 -10.67 -41.00 -31.78
C PHE A 177 -9.71 -40.31 -30.83
N ASP A 178 -8.99 -41.11 -30.04
CA ASP A 178 -7.92 -40.61 -29.18
C ASP A 178 -6.82 -39.93 -30.01
N TYR A 179 -6.22 -38.88 -29.46
CA TYR A 179 -5.10 -38.18 -30.10
C TYR A 179 -3.80 -39.01 -29.98
N PRO A 180 -3.19 -39.42 -31.06
CA PRO A 180 -1.87 -40.07 -31.03
C PRO A 180 -0.76 -39.04 -31.10
N PRO A 181 0.09 -38.86 -30.04
CA PRO A 181 1.27 -38.00 -30.13
C PRO A 181 2.24 -38.47 -31.20
N THR A 182 2.99 -37.54 -31.79
CA THR A 182 4.09 -37.89 -32.71
C THR A 182 5.25 -38.55 -31.93
N VAL A 183 5.72 -39.70 -32.37
CA VAL A 183 6.86 -40.39 -31.76
C VAL A 183 8.17 -39.68 -32.14
N GLY A 184 9.00 -39.34 -31.15
CA GLY A 184 10.28 -38.66 -31.37
C GLY A 184 11.43 -39.65 -31.71
N LYS A 185 12.54 -39.09 -32.19
CA LYS A 185 13.69 -39.90 -32.71
C LYS A 185 14.39 -40.75 -31.66
N LEU A 186 14.29 -40.40 -30.38
CA LEU A 186 14.98 -41.13 -29.28
C LEU A 186 14.07 -42.13 -28.59
N ASP A 187 12.86 -42.31 -29.06
CA ASP A 187 11.91 -43.29 -28.51
C ASP A 187 12.46 -44.72 -28.61
N GLY A 188 12.30 -45.50 -27.55
CA GLY A 188 12.80 -46.89 -27.51
C GLY A 188 14.32 -47.01 -27.33
N THR A 189 15.09 -45.93 -27.27
CA THR A 189 16.52 -45.94 -26.90
C THR A 189 16.71 -46.00 -25.39
N VAL A 190 17.94 -46.27 -24.93
CA VAL A 190 18.26 -46.27 -23.50
C VAL A 190 19.08 -45.05 -23.08
N ALA A 191 18.79 -44.52 -21.90
CA ALA A 191 19.52 -43.42 -21.25
C ALA A 191 20.42 -43.96 -20.13
N LYS A 192 21.53 -43.26 -19.84
CA LYS A 192 22.44 -43.61 -18.73
C LYS A 192 21.84 -43.33 -17.34
N SER A 193 20.92 -42.37 -17.25
CA SER A 193 20.28 -41.96 -16.00
C SER A 193 18.77 -41.82 -16.20
N THR A 194 18.03 -41.90 -15.11
CA THR A 194 16.60 -41.55 -15.08
C THR A 194 16.43 -40.03 -15.12
N GLY A 195 15.24 -39.57 -15.49
CA GLY A 195 14.85 -38.14 -15.47
C GLY A 195 13.87 -37.80 -16.57
N THR A 196 13.42 -36.55 -16.56
CA THR A 196 12.47 -36.05 -17.57
C THR A 196 12.93 -34.68 -18.07
N ALA A 197 12.81 -34.45 -19.38
CA ALA A 197 12.99 -33.15 -20.01
C ALA A 197 11.71 -32.81 -20.81
N VAL A 198 11.14 -31.65 -20.51
CA VAL A 198 10.00 -31.10 -21.25
C VAL A 198 10.48 -29.84 -21.98
N THR A 199 10.44 -29.87 -23.32
CA THR A 199 10.82 -28.76 -24.19
C THR A 199 9.58 -28.13 -24.79
N LEU A 200 9.46 -26.84 -24.63
CA LEU A 200 8.36 -26.02 -25.16
C LEU A 200 8.85 -25.27 -26.40
N ARG A 201 8.02 -25.24 -27.45
CA ARG A 201 8.34 -24.61 -28.74
C ARG A 201 7.10 -23.97 -29.35
N THR A 202 7.32 -23.07 -30.31
CA THR A 202 6.28 -22.37 -31.07
C THR A 202 5.36 -21.58 -30.13
N PHE A 203 5.83 -20.40 -29.74
CA PHE A 203 5.23 -19.65 -28.67
C PHE A 203 4.19 -18.62 -29.12
N ALA A 204 3.21 -18.38 -28.25
CA ALA A 204 2.42 -17.15 -28.28
C ALA A 204 3.28 -15.94 -27.91
N TYR A 205 2.77 -14.72 -28.17
CA TYR A 205 3.44 -13.46 -27.79
C TYR A 205 3.50 -13.34 -26.26
N ARG A 206 4.60 -13.76 -25.69
CA ARG A 206 4.88 -13.75 -24.24
C ARG A 206 6.32 -13.33 -23.99
N LYS A 207 6.57 -12.67 -22.85
CA LYS A 207 7.90 -12.30 -22.39
C LYS A 207 8.35 -13.25 -21.28
N VAL A 208 9.59 -13.74 -21.37
CA VAL A 208 10.24 -14.45 -20.26
C VAL A 208 10.72 -13.41 -19.25
N PRO A 209 10.49 -13.57 -17.95
CA PRO A 209 11.08 -12.69 -16.94
C PRO A 209 12.59 -12.64 -17.02
N THR A 210 13.23 -11.57 -16.49
CA THR A 210 14.67 -11.58 -16.25
C THR A 210 15.05 -12.73 -15.32
N ILE A 211 16.32 -13.13 -15.29
CA ILE A 211 16.74 -14.28 -14.45
C ILE A 211 16.49 -14.00 -12.96
N GLU A 212 16.65 -12.74 -12.54
CA GLU A 212 16.40 -12.26 -11.18
C GLU A 212 14.91 -12.31 -10.84
N ASP A 213 14.06 -11.77 -11.72
CA ASP A 213 12.61 -11.78 -11.54
C ASP A 213 12.04 -13.18 -11.57
N PHE A 214 12.56 -14.03 -12.47
CA PHE A 214 12.13 -15.42 -12.56
C PHE A 214 12.51 -16.20 -11.30
N SER A 215 13.74 -16.02 -10.81
CA SER A 215 14.19 -16.59 -9.54
C SER A 215 13.27 -16.20 -8.39
N ARG A 216 12.92 -14.90 -8.27
CA ARG A 216 11.98 -14.42 -7.25
C ARG A 216 10.59 -15.04 -7.37
N GLN A 217 10.02 -15.06 -8.59
CA GLN A 217 8.71 -15.64 -8.84
C GLN A 217 8.62 -17.12 -8.52
N LEU A 218 9.66 -17.90 -8.83
CA LEU A 218 9.71 -19.31 -8.47
C LEU A 218 9.94 -19.54 -6.98
N ALA A 219 10.81 -18.75 -6.35
CA ALA A 219 11.04 -18.84 -4.91
C ALA A 219 9.79 -18.47 -4.10
N GLN A 220 8.94 -17.55 -4.58
CA GLN A 220 7.63 -17.28 -3.98
C GLN A 220 6.70 -18.51 -4.07
N ARG A 221 6.70 -19.20 -5.21
CA ARG A 221 5.78 -20.33 -5.46
C ARG A 221 6.13 -21.58 -4.68
N PHE A 222 7.38 -21.77 -4.32
CA PHE A 222 7.87 -22.95 -3.64
C PHE A 222 8.49 -22.60 -2.29
N GLY A 223 8.03 -23.21 -1.22
CA GLY A 223 8.63 -23.11 0.10
C GLY A 223 9.96 -23.87 0.16
N LEU A 224 10.99 -23.33 -0.49
CA LEU A 224 12.30 -23.96 -0.65
C LEU A 224 13.10 -23.94 0.67
N LYS A 225 12.70 -24.74 1.64
CA LYS A 225 13.43 -24.89 2.92
C LYS A 225 14.36 -26.09 2.95
N SER A 226 14.31 -26.96 1.93
CA SER A 226 15.05 -28.21 1.90
C SER A 226 16.36 -28.05 1.14
N SER A 227 17.46 -28.48 1.73
CA SER A 227 18.74 -28.71 1.03
C SER A 227 18.67 -29.89 0.07
N SER A 228 17.56 -30.65 0.07
CA SER A 228 17.40 -31.92 -0.64
C SER A 228 16.96 -31.78 -2.10
N TRP A 229 16.59 -30.56 -2.55
CA TRP A 229 16.31 -30.32 -3.96
C TRP A 229 16.58 -28.85 -4.33
N LYS A 230 16.96 -28.60 -5.59
CA LYS A 230 17.41 -27.30 -6.09
C LYS A 230 16.77 -27.02 -7.45
N ILE A 231 16.44 -25.75 -7.67
CA ILE A 231 16.01 -25.24 -8.97
C ILE A 231 17.09 -24.31 -9.50
N GLU A 232 17.64 -24.65 -10.67
CA GLU A 232 18.66 -23.87 -11.38
C GLU A 232 18.04 -23.21 -12.61
N LEU A 233 18.24 -21.92 -12.78
CA LEU A 233 17.90 -21.16 -13.99
C LEU A 233 19.15 -21.04 -14.86
N VAL A 234 18.98 -21.21 -16.18
CA VAL A 234 20.04 -21.04 -17.17
C VAL A 234 19.52 -20.13 -18.28
N ASP A 235 20.21 -19.05 -18.54
CA ASP A 235 19.89 -18.14 -19.64
C ASP A 235 20.46 -18.70 -20.95
N SER A 236 19.57 -19.10 -21.89
CA SER A 236 19.97 -19.68 -23.17
C SER A 236 20.59 -18.68 -24.15
N ILE A 237 20.48 -17.38 -23.89
CA ILE A 237 21.05 -16.30 -24.72
C ILE A 237 22.49 -15.99 -24.32
N LYS A 238 22.79 -16.07 -23.02
CA LYS A 238 24.10 -15.73 -22.48
C LYS A 238 25.10 -16.87 -22.62
N THR A 239 26.36 -16.52 -22.79
CA THR A 239 27.45 -17.48 -22.80
C THR A 239 27.74 -18.03 -21.40
N PRO A 240 28.26 -19.25 -21.25
CA PRO A 240 28.60 -19.83 -19.95
C PRO A 240 29.61 -19.02 -19.12
N SER A 241 30.36 -18.11 -19.73
CA SER A 241 31.29 -17.19 -19.06
C SER A 241 30.63 -15.94 -18.45
N ASP A 242 29.39 -15.65 -18.82
CA ASP A 242 28.66 -14.52 -18.25
C ASP A 242 28.24 -14.84 -16.79
N PRO A 243 28.53 -13.98 -15.80
CA PRO A 243 28.19 -14.22 -14.41
C PRO A 243 26.66 -14.34 -14.18
N HIS A 244 25.85 -13.77 -15.07
CA HIS A 244 24.39 -13.87 -15.04
C HIS A 244 23.83 -14.99 -15.94
N HIS A 245 24.68 -15.90 -16.44
CA HIS A 245 24.23 -17.04 -17.23
C HIS A 245 23.42 -18.04 -16.40
N LYS A 246 23.72 -18.16 -15.10
CA LYS A 246 23.06 -19.12 -14.20
C LYS A 246 22.66 -18.44 -12.89
N ALA A 247 21.52 -18.88 -12.35
CA ALA A 247 21.08 -18.50 -11.02
C ALA A 247 20.45 -19.72 -10.30
N LEU A 248 20.74 -19.85 -9.02
CA LEU A 248 20.06 -20.80 -8.16
C LEU A 248 18.85 -20.10 -7.54
N VAL A 249 17.66 -20.72 -7.64
CA VAL A 249 16.46 -20.21 -7.00
C VAL A 249 16.57 -20.41 -5.49
N GLY A 250 16.66 -19.32 -4.75
CA GLY A 250 16.85 -19.32 -3.30
C GLY A 250 15.60 -18.83 -2.56
N GLN A 251 15.70 -18.91 -1.23
CA GLN A 251 14.71 -18.33 -0.33
C GLN A 251 14.93 -16.82 -0.23
N PHE A 252 13.84 -16.08 0.03
CA PHE A 252 13.94 -14.66 0.34
C PHE A 252 14.48 -14.48 1.76
N SER A 253 15.42 -13.56 1.93
CA SER A 253 15.73 -12.99 3.24
C SER A 253 14.75 -11.83 3.48
N ILE A 254 13.86 -11.99 4.45
CA ILE A 254 12.94 -10.94 4.85
C ILE A 254 13.48 -10.30 6.12
N ASN A 255 13.78 -8.99 6.06
CA ASN A 255 14.19 -8.23 7.23
C ASN A 255 12.96 -7.94 8.08
N THR A 256 12.85 -8.63 9.20
CA THR A 256 11.76 -8.47 10.17
C THR A 256 12.16 -7.53 11.29
N MET A 257 11.17 -6.85 11.86
CA MET A 257 11.33 -6.04 13.06
C MET A 257 11.54 -6.96 14.27
N GLU A 258 12.46 -6.61 15.17
CA GLU A 258 12.79 -7.38 16.36
C GLU A 258 11.56 -7.59 17.24
N ASN A 259 11.48 -8.75 17.88
CA ASN A 259 10.40 -9.15 18.80
C ASN A 259 8.99 -9.21 18.17
N THR A 260 8.87 -9.17 16.84
CA THR A 260 7.57 -9.27 16.18
C THR A 260 7.26 -10.64 15.60
N LYS A 261 8.27 -11.48 15.42
CA LYS A 261 8.14 -12.78 14.76
C LYS A 261 7.44 -13.80 15.65
N ILE A 262 6.41 -14.43 15.10
CA ILE A 262 5.62 -15.48 15.75
C ILE A 262 5.84 -16.77 14.98
N PHE A 263 6.29 -17.82 15.67
CA PHE A 263 6.49 -19.15 15.10
C PHE A 263 5.36 -20.09 15.51
N PHE A 264 4.84 -20.81 14.55
CA PHE A 264 3.82 -21.83 14.70
C PHE A 264 4.46 -23.22 14.57
N LYS A 265 4.47 -23.98 15.66
CA LYS A 265 5.12 -25.30 15.77
C LYS A 265 4.14 -26.30 16.37
N PRO A 266 3.23 -26.88 15.58
CA PRO A 266 2.31 -27.92 16.08
C PRO A 266 3.09 -29.14 16.58
N GLY A 267 2.47 -29.97 17.41
CA GLY A 267 3.04 -31.21 17.91
C GLY A 267 3.28 -32.25 16.82
N LYS A 268 3.97 -33.34 17.12
CA LYS A 268 4.37 -34.38 16.15
C LYS A 268 3.17 -35.03 15.44
N ASN A 269 2.03 -35.14 16.12
CA ASN A 269 0.79 -35.73 15.61
C ASN A 269 -0.23 -34.67 15.16
N GLY A 270 0.21 -33.43 14.83
CA GLY A 270 -0.71 -32.34 14.51
C GLY A 270 -1.43 -31.74 15.71
N GLU A 271 -0.92 -31.96 16.94
CA GLU A 271 -1.43 -31.33 18.15
C GLU A 271 -1.29 -29.81 18.05
N ILE A 272 -2.37 -29.07 18.28
CA ILE A 272 -2.44 -27.61 18.16
C ILE A 272 -2.42 -26.90 19.52
N ASP A 273 -2.47 -27.67 20.62
CA ASP A 273 -2.48 -27.15 21.99
C ASP A 273 -1.22 -26.40 22.38
N LYS A 274 -0.15 -26.52 21.57
CA LYS A 274 1.06 -25.74 21.75
C LYS A 274 0.83 -24.30 21.35
N LYS A 275 1.03 -23.40 22.32
CA LYS A 275 1.07 -21.97 22.05
C LYS A 275 2.13 -21.67 20.99
N ALA A 276 1.84 -20.74 20.09
CA ALA A 276 2.86 -20.17 19.22
C ALA A 276 3.97 -19.55 20.07
N VAL A 277 5.18 -19.49 19.55
CA VAL A 277 6.35 -18.98 20.29
C VAL A 277 6.97 -17.80 19.56
N ASP A 278 7.66 -16.95 20.30
CA ASP A 278 8.44 -15.84 19.74
C ASP A 278 9.86 -16.27 19.32
N GLU A 279 10.71 -15.29 19.02
CA GLU A 279 12.10 -15.48 18.59
C GLU A 279 12.95 -16.14 19.66
N ASP A 280 12.65 -15.89 20.93
CA ASP A 280 13.34 -16.46 22.09
C ASP A 280 12.74 -17.81 22.54
N GLY A 281 11.75 -18.32 21.81
CA GLY A 281 11.06 -19.56 22.13
C GLY A 281 10.02 -19.42 23.25
N GLN A 282 9.69 -18.20 23.68
CA GLN A 282 8.70 -17.98 24.72
C GLN A 282 7.28 -18.13 24.20
N PRO A 283 6.37 -18.77 24.95
CA PRO A 283 5.01 -18.97 24.51
C PRO A 283 4.22 -17.67 24.43
N ILE A 284 3.44 -17.50 23.36
CA ILE A 284 2.60 -16.34 23.12
C ILE A 284 1.16 -16.67 23.52
N ASP A 285 0.65 -16.01 24.56
CA ASP A 285 -0.72 -16.21 25.04
C ASP A 285 -1.77 -15.85 24.01
N GLY A 286 -2.83 -16.67 23.95
CA GLY A 286 -3.95 -16.48 23.05
C GLY A 286 -3.65 -16.76 21.57
N THR A 287 -2.53 -17.45 21.28
CA THR A 287 -2.16 -17.80 19.89
C THR A 287 -1.72 -19.26 19.83
N THR A 288 -2.43 -20.06 19.02
CA THR A 288 -2.18 -21.51 18.83
C THR A 288 -1.55 -21.80 17.48
N SER A 289 -0.92 -22.96 17.34
CA SER A 289 -0.32 -23.41 16.07
C SER A 289 -1.36 -24.08 15.17
N GLY A 290 -2.53 -23.47 14.99
CA GLY A 290 -3.66 -23.95 14.22
C GLY A 290 -4.98 -23.76 14.97
N PHE A 291 -6.03 -24.41 14.53
CA PHE A 291 -7.38 -24.31 15.09
C PHE A 291 -8.09 -25.68 15.12
N VAL A 292 -9.16 -25.78 15.92
CA VAL A 292 -10.03 -26.96 15.99
C VAL A 292 -11.34 -26.64 15.27
N TYR A 293 -11.79 -27.55 14.43
CA TYR A 293 -13.10 -27.51 13.80
C TYR A 293 -13.70 -28.92 13.77
N ASP A 294 -14.95 -29.06 14.14
CA ASP A 294 -15.68 -30.35 14.22
C ASP A 294 -14.87 -31.46 14.95
N GLY A 295 -14.23 -31.10 16.08
CA GLY A 295 -13.42 -32.02 16.88
C GLY A 295 -12.12 -32.48 16.24
N LYS A 296 -11.74 -31.92 15.10
CA LYS A 296 -10.46 -32.22 14.41
C LYS A 296 -9.49 -31.06 14.51
N ASN A 297 -8.21 -31.40 14.59
CA ASN A 297 -7.12 -30.43 14.59
C ASN A 297 -6.71 -30.07 13.16
N TYR A 298 -6.57 -28.77 12.89
CA TYR A 298 -6.07 -28.19 11.63
C TYR A 298 -4.76 -27.46 11.91
N PRO A 299 -3.62 -28.17 11.88
CA PRO A 299 -2.34 -27.59 12.26
C PRO A 299 -1.81 -26.62 11.21
N VAL A 300 -1.20 -25.53 11.66
CA VAL A 300 -0.49 -24.56 10.83
C VAL A 300 0.96 -24.47 11.33
N ARG A 301 1.91 -24.64 10.40
CA ARG A 301 3.35 -24.49 10.68
C ARG A 301 3.89 -23.26 9.99
N GLY A 302 4.93 -22.65 10.53
CA GLY A 302 5.61 -21.56 9.90
C GLY A 302 5.82 -20.37 10.79
N TRP A 303 5.78 -19.18 10.23
CA TRP A 303 6.00 -17.94 10.95
C TRP A 303 5.28 -16.76 10.28
N VAL A 304 4.96 -15.76 11.10
CA VAL A 304 4.45 -14.45 10.66
C VAL A 304 5.19 -13.37 11.43
N ALA A 305 5.47 -12.25 10.81
CA ALA A 305 6.20 -11.14 11.42
C ALA A 305 5.79 -9.79 10.84
N TYR A 306 6.31 -8.73 11.46
CA TYR A 306 6.25 -7.37 10.95
C TYR A 306 7.59 -7.05 10.26
N ALA A 307 7.57 -6.61 9.00
CA ALA A 307 8.78 -6.25 8.25
C ALA A 307 9.37 -4.92 8.74
N LYS A 308 10.67 -4.70 8.56
CA LYS A 308 11.31 -3.42 8.89
C LYS A 308 10.83 -2.27 8.01
N GLU A 309 10.44 -2.57 6.75
CA GLU A 309 9.95 -1.61 5.78
C GLU A 309 8.73 -2.17 5.06
N PRO A 310 7.82 -1.31 4.57
CA PRO A 310 6.68 -1.78 3.80
C PRO A 310 7.18 -2.36 2.48
N TYR A 311 6.73 -3.56 2.16
CA TYR A 311 7.08 -4.16 0.87
C TYR A 311 6.29 -3.49 -0.25
N LYS A 312 7.01 -2.90 -1.21
CA LYS A 312 6.46 -2.34 -2.45
C LYS A 312 6.25 -3.40 -3.53
N ASP A 313 6.88 -4.56 -3.36
CA ASP A 313 6.79 -5.69 -4.28
C ASP A 313 5.68 -6.64 -3.83
N ASP A 314 4.63 -6.76 -4.64
CA ASP A 314 3.48 -7.63 -4.39
C ASP A 314 3.88 -9.10 -4.17
N LEU A 315 5.04 -9.55 -4.71
CA LEU A 315 5.54 -10.90 -4.53
C LEU A 315 6.02 -11.16 -3.09
N MET A 316 6.43 -10.12 -2.37
CA MET A 316 7.04 -10.21 -1.04
C MET A 316 6.08 -9.82 0.08
N ALA A 317 5.08 -8.99 -0.24
CA ALA A 317 4.12 -8.50 0.73
C ALA A 317 3.19 -9.61 1.24
N GLY A 318 2.82 -9.53 2.51
CA GLY A 318 1.82 -10.42 3.09
C GLY A 318 2.34 -11.79 3.51
N VAL A 319 1.40 -12.65 3.89
CA VAL A 319 1.65 -14.01 4.34
C VAL A 319 1.41 -14.98 3.18
N ARG A 320 2.42 -15.76 2.87
CA ARG A 320 2.35 -16.84 1.88
C ARG A 320 1.89 -18.11 2.57
N ILE A 321 0.83 -18.71 2.05
CA ILE A 321 0.27 -19.96 2.53
C ILE A 321 0.68 -21.07 1.57
N TYR A 322 1.39 -22.04 2.07
CA TYR A 322 1.86 -23.20 1.33
C TYR A 322 1.06 -24.44 1.70
N CYS A 323 0.71 -25.21 0.70
CA CYS A 323 0.20 -26.56 0.84
C CYS A 323 1.17 -27.54 0.16
N ARG A 324 1.68 -28.50 0.90
CA ARG A 324 2.66 -29.51 0.41
C ARG A 324 3.88 -28.89 -0.29
N GLY A 325 4.35 -27.74 0.22
CA GLY A 325 5.53 -27.04 -0.31
C GLY A 325 5.31 -26.19 -1.55
N LYS A 326 4.08 -26.10 -2.06
CA LYS A 326 3.67 -25.20 -3.15
C LYS A 326 2.69 -24.15 -2.65
N ILE A 327 2.79 -22.93 -3.16
CA ILE A 327 1.90 -21.85 -2.77
C ILE A 327 0.43 -22.21 -3.02
N ALA A 328 -0.42 -21.97 -2.05
CA ALA A 328 -1.87 -22.09 -2.13
C ALA A 328 -2.54 -20.73 -2.25
N ALA A 329 -2.07 -19.75 -1.45
CA ALA A 329 -2.55 -18.38 -1.47
C ALA A 329 -1.49 -17.42 -0.93
N GLN A 330 -1.70 -16.12 -1.17
CA GLN A 330 -0.97 -15.03 -0.53
C GLN A 330 -1.99 -14.01 -0.02
N THR A 331 -1.89 -13.65 1.25
CA THR A 331 -2.86 -12.79 1.89
C THR A 331 -2.20 -11.75 2.78
N ASN A 332 -2.74 -10.53 2.77
CA ASN A 332 -2.32 -9.45 3.68
C ASN A 332 -3.23 -9.35 4.91
N VAL A 333 -4.38 -10.05 4.92
CA VAL A 333 -5.43 -9.86 5.93
C VAL A 333 -6.20 -11.13 6.26
N PHE A 334 -5.89 -12.27 5.65
CA PHE A 334 -6.71 -13.47 5.71
C PHE A 334 -8.17 -13.15 5.32
N ASN A 335 -8.38 -12.91 4.02
CA ASN A 335 -9.64 -12.62 3.33
C ASN A 335 -10.23 -11.23 3.63
N ARG A 336 -10.64 -10.93 4.84
CA ARG A 336 -11.25 -9.65 5.21
C ARG A 336 -10.53 -8.96 6.36
N ARG A 337 -10.88 -7.70 6.57
CA ARG A 337 -10.26 -6.89 7.63
C ARG A 337 -10.58 -7.44 9.02
N ALA A 338 -9.58 -7.46 9.88
CA ALA A 338 -9.71 -7.89 11.26
C ALA A 338 -10.39 -6.83 12.17
N GLY A 339 -10.49 -5.56 11.71
CA GLY A 339 -11.28 -4.50 12.33
C GLY A 339 -10.67 -3.90 13.60
N PHE A 340 -9.35 -3.66 13.64
CA PHE A 340 -8.69 -2.99 14.77
C PHE A 340 -7.97 -1.70 14.35
N THR A 341 -7.74 -0.80 15.30
CA THR A 341 -7.05 0.47 15.06
C THR A 341 -5.59 0.23 14.63
N GLY A 342 -5.16 0.83 13.50
CA GLY A 342 -3.81 0.65 12.94
C GLY A 342 -3.68 -0.56 12.01
N GLU A 343 -4.74 -1.27 11.70
CA GLU A 343 -4.74 -2.42 10.79
C GLU A 343 -4.15 -2.09 9.41
N HIS A 344 -4.42 -0.90 8.89
CA HIS A 344 -3.91 -0.48 7.59
C HIS A 344 -2.36 -0.52 7.55
N ASP A 345 -1.72 -0.04 8.60
CA ASP A 345 -0.26 -0.03 8.71
C ASP A 345 0.28 -1.45 8.87
N VAL A 346 -0.36 -2.27 9.71
CA VAL A 346 0.01 -3.69 9.88
C VAL A 346 -0.03 -4.44 8.55
N ARG A 347 -1.04 -4.23 7.73
CA ARG A 347 -1.19 -4.89 6.41
C ARG A 347 -0.03 -4.64 5.48
N SER A 348 0.50 -3.41 5.46
CA SER A 348 1.61 -3.02 4.58
C SER A 348 2.94 -3.64 5.01
N TYR A 349 3.06 -4.02 6.27
CA TYR A 349 4.29 -4.58 6.86
C TYR A 349 4.17 -6.07 7.19
N LEU A 350 2.98 -6.66 7.09
CA LEU A 350 2.77 -8.07 7.42
C LEU A 350 3.51 -8.95 6.41
N VAL A 351 4.31 -9.90 6.91
CA VAL A 351 5.04 -10.88 6.11
C VAL A 351 5.05 -12.23 6.81
N GLY A 352 5.13 -13.29 6.05
CA GLY A 352 5.21 -14.61 6.66
C GLY A 352 5.15 -15.77 5.66
N GLU A 353 5.38 -16.95 6.20
CA GLU A 353 5.27 -18.22 5.49
C GLU A 353 4.55 -19.22 6.40
N LEU A 354 3.40 -19.67 5.96
CA LEU A 354 2.59 -20.67 6.66
C LEU A 354 2.43 -21.90 5.80
N HIS A 355 2.43 -23.05 6.45
CA HIS A 355 2.23 -24.36 5.82
C HIS A 355 0.97 -25.00 6.41
N ALA A 356 -0.02 -25.26 5.57
CA ALA A 356 -1.33 -25.83 5.91
C ALA A 356 -1.66 -26.93 4.90
N ASP A 357 -1.09 -28.13 5.10
CA ASP A 357 -1.20 -29.24 4.15
C ASP A 357 -2.61 -29.82 4.07
N TRP A 358 -3.43 -29.59 5.08
CA TRP A 358 -4.84 -30.00 5.14
C TRP A 358 -5.75 -29.26 4.14
N LEU A 359 -5.29 -28.14 3.55
CA LEU A 359 -6.06 -27.38 2.55
C LEU A 359 -6.47 -28.18 1.32
N ASP A 360 -5.82 -29.31 1.03
CA ASP A 360 -6.14 -30.21 -0.09
C ASP A 360 -6.18 -31.70 0.30
N GLU A 361 -6.45 -32.01 1.57
CA GLU A 361 -6.48 -33.43 2.05
C GLU A 361 -7.85 -34.08 1.81
N ASN A 362 -8.91 -33.53 2.35
CA ASN A 362 -10.26 -34.10 2.23
C ASN A 362 -11.09 -33.41 1.14
N GLU A 363 -11.06 -32.12 1.16
CA GLU A 363 -11.66 -31.24 0.16
C GLU A 363 -10.60 -30.29 -0.37
N ASP A 364 -10.59 -30.06 -1.69
CA ASP A 364 -9.63 -29.14 -2.30
C ASP A 364 -10.10 -27.70 -2.13
N LEU A 365 -9.62 -27.05 -1.09
CA LEU A 365 -9.93 -25.66 -0.80
C LEU A 365 -9.07 -24.66 -1.60
N ILE A 366 -8.18 -25.14 -2.47
CA ILE A 366 -7.25 -24.32 -3.24
C ILE A 366 -7.85 -24.03 -4.61
N GLN A 367 -7.92 -22.76 -5.00
CA GLN A 367 -8.32 -22.39 -6.35
C GLN A 367 -7.33 -22.99 -7.40
N THR A 368 -7.83 -23.29 -8.57
CA THR A 368 -7.05 -24.02 -9.60
C THR A 368 -5.81 -23.24 -10.05
N ASP A 369 -5.89 -21.91 -10.08
CA ASP A 369 -4.77 -21.00 -10.42
C ASP A 369 -3.84 -20.69 -9.24
N ARG A 370 -4.16 -21.23 -8.04
CA ARG A 370 -3.40 -21.03 -6.79
C ARG A 370 -3.15 -19.57 -6.43
N ARG A 371 -4.12 -18.71 -6.71
CA ARG A 371 -4.09 -17.31 -6.28
C ARG A 371 -4.74 -17.10 -4.94
N ASP A 372 -5.71 -17.97 -4.61
CA ASP A 372 -6.45 -17.87 -3.36
C ASP A 372 -7.01 -19.23 -2.93
N ILE A 373 -7.59 -19.27 -1.74
CA ILE A 373 -8.33 -20.39 -1.19
C ILE A 373 -9.83 -20.10 -1.17
N LEU A 374 -10.65 -21.13 -0.97
CA LEU A 374 -12.10 -21.01 -0.88
C LEU A 374 -12.50 -20.51 0.53
N TRP A 375 -12.38 -19.20 0.77
CA TRP A 375 -12.73 -18.59 2.05
C TRP A 375 -14.22 -18.72 2.42
N SER A 376 -15.11 -18.94 1.45
CA SER A 376 -16.53 -19.16 1.70
C SER A 376 -16.84 -20.56 2.28
N HIS A 377 -15.91 -21.49 2.19
CA HIS A 377 -16.01 -22.80 2.81
C HIS A 377 -15.87 -22.72 4.33
N GLU A 378 -16.55 -23.58 5.09
CA GLU A 378 -16.53 -23.56 6.56
C GLU A 378 -15.10 -23.60 7.14
N LEU A 379 -14.23 -24.52 6.66
CA LEU A 379 -12.84 -24.56 7.06
C LEU A 379 -12.07 -23.30 6.64
N GLY A 380 -12.42 -22.69 5.51
CA GLY A 380 -11.87 -21.42 5.06
C GLY A 380 -12.20 -20.29 6.03
N GLN A 381 -13.44 -20.24 6.54
CA GLN A 381 -13.90 -19.25 7.52
C GLN A 381 -13.21 -19.42 8.88
N GLU A 382 -13.00 -20.65 9.33
CA GLU A 382 -12.26 -20.92 10.58
C GLU A 382 -10.78 -20.52 10.44
N PHE A 383 -10.16 -20.80 9.27
CA PHE A 383 -8.81 -20.36 8.99
C PHE A 383 -8.69 -18.84 8.89
N GLU A 384 -9.69 -18.16 8.32
CA GLU A 384 -9.82 -16.71 8.34
C GLU A 384 -9.85 -16.17 9.78
N THR A 385 -10.69 -16.75 10.63
CA THR A 385 -10.85 -16.35 12.05
C THR A 385 -9.53 -16.49 12.81
N TRP A 386 -8.86 -17.64 12.66
CA TRP A 386 -7.55 -17.88 13.24
C TRP A 386 -6.50 -16.88 12.71
N GLY A 387 -6.45 -16.68 11.40
CA GLY A 387 -5.48 -15.78 10.77
C GLY A 387 -5.66 -14.32 11.19
N GLN A 388 -6.91 -13.86 11.32
CA GLN A 388 -7.21 -12.51 11.81
C GLN A 388 -6.80 -12.33 13.28
N ALA A 389 -6.91 -13.36 14.11
CA ALA A 389 -6.37 -13.33 15.47
C ALA A 389 -4.84 -13.18 15.46
N VAL A 390 -4.15 -13.86 14.55
CA VAL A 390 -2.70 -13.70 14.34
C VAL A 390 -2.35 -12.28 13.90
N VAL A 391 -3.08 -11.70 12.94
CA VAL A 391 -2.86 -10.32 12.46
C VAL A 391 -3.02 -9.31 13.61
N ARG A 392 -4.07 -9.45 14.44
CA ARG A 392 -4.25 -8.61 15.64
C ARG A 392 -3.08 -8.75 16.61
N LYS A 393 -2.58 -9.97 16.81
CA LYS A 393 -1.45 -10.23 17.73
C LYS A 393 -0.17 -9.59 17.21
N ILE A 394 0.13 -9.71 15.94
CA ILE A 394 1.25 -9.00 15.29
C ILE A 394 1.09 -7.49 15.44
N GLY A 395 -0.11 -6.95 15.18
CA GLY A 395 -0.40 -5.52 15.37
C GLY A 395 -0.13 -5.03 16.79
N THR A 396 -0.44 -5.86 17.80
CA THR A 396 -0.14 -5.53 19.20
C THR A 396 1.37 -5.56 19.47
N ARG A 397 2.09 -6.59 19.01
CA ARG A 397 3.52 -6.75 19.22
C ARG A 397 4.36 -5.72 18.47
N SER A 398 3.89 -5.23 17.32
CA SER A 398 4.61 -4.23 16.50
C SER A 398 4.49 -2.80 17.02
N ARG A 399 3.58 -2.52 17.96
CA ARG A 399 3.32 -1.14 18.43
C ARG A 399 4.56 -0.48 19.03
N ASP A 400 5.25 -1.14 19.95
CA ASP A 400 6.38 -0.54 20.62
C ASP A 400 7.63 -0.41 19.73
N PRO A 401 8.04 -1.45 18.97
CA PRO A 401 9.07 -1.30 17.97
C PRO A 401 8.76 -0.23 16.92
N MET A 402 7.49 -0.13 16.49
CA MET A 402 7.08 0.87 15.51
C MET A 402 7.14 2.28 16.05
N LYS A 403 6.65 2.50 17.28
CA LYS A 403 6.78 3.78 17.99
C LYS A 403 8.24 4.20 18.15
N LYS A 404 9.11 3.25 18.49
CA LYS A 404 10.56 3.51 18.62
C LYS A 404 11.15 3.92 17.28
N LYS A 405 10.88 3.18 16.19
CA LYS A 405 11.36 3.51 14.85
C LYS A 405 10.85 4.88 14.36
N THR A 406 9.56 5.15 14.56
CA THR A 406 8.94 6.43 14.18
C THR A 406 9.58 7.58 14.94
N TRP A 407 9.86 7.39 16.24
CA TRP A 407 10.53 8.37 17.07
C TRP A 407 11.99 8.62 16.63
N GLU A 408 12.77 7.57 16.36
CA GLU A 408 14.15 7.71 15.87
C GLU A 408 14.19 8.49 14.55
N ARG A 409 13.27 8.18 13.63
CA ARG A 409 13.16 8.88 12.36
C ARG A 409 12.72 10.35 12.52
N PHE A 410 11.77 10.60 13.44
CA PHE A 410 11.33 11.95 13.79
C PHE A 410 12.50 12.79 14.33
N GLN A 411 13.29 12.24 15.25
CA GLN A 411 14.47 12.95 15.81
C GLN A 411 15.48 13.31 14.72
N GLU A 412 15.73 12.39 13.77
CA GLU A 412 16.66 12.61 12.67
C GLU A 412 16.19 13.73 11.73
N ILE A 413 14.94 13.67 11.26
CA ILE A 413 14.38 14.68 10.33
C ILE A 413 14.22 16.03 11.02
N ALA A 414 13.82 16.04 12.28
CA ALA A 414 13.61 17.24 13.07
C ALA A 414 14.92 17.96 13.47
N ASN A 415 16.05 17.28 13.43
CA ASN A 415 17.28 17.71 14.09
C ASN A 415 17.02 18.22 15.53
N LEU A 416 16.25 17.40 16.28
CA LEU A 416 15.56 17.82 17.49
C LEU A 416 16.53 18.37 18.57
N ASP A 417 17.67 17.69 18.76
CA ASP A 417 18.61 18.03 19.84
C ASP A 417 19.22 19.43 19.65
N ASP A 418 19.62 19.78 18.42
CA ASP A 418 20.18 21.10 18.13
C ASP A 418 19.11 22.19 18.29
N ARG A 419 17.91 21.94 17.80
CA ARG A 419 16.81 22.90 17.88
C ARG A 419 16.33 23.16 19.30
N VAL A 420 16.30 22.14 20.15
CA VAL A 420 15.98 22.29 21.56
C VAL A 420 17.07 23.09 22.30
N ARG A 421 18.34 22.89 21.93
CA ARG A 421 19.45 23.68 22.47
C ARG A 421 19.41 25.13 22.03
N GLU A 422 19.07 25.40 20.76
CA GLU A 422 18.90 26.77 20.24
C GLU A 422 17.74 27.49 20.92
N ALA A 423 16.63 26.79 21.14
CA ALA A 423 15.45 27.38 21.77
C ALA A 423 15.65 27.66 23.27
N PHE A 424 16.46 26.86 23.95
CA PHE A 424 16.73 26.97 25.38
C PHE A 424 18.25 26.90 25.64
N PRO A 425 18.99 27.98 25.33
CA PRO A 425 20.46 27.96 25.32
C PRO A 425 21.12 27.99 26.70
N ARG A 426 20.44 28.44 27.76
CA ARG A 426 21.03 28.64 29.08
C ARG A 426 21.09 27.33 29.88
N ASP A 427 22.08 27.19 30.75
CA ASP A 427 22.30 25.98 31.54
C ASP A 427 21.17 25.72 32.55
N ASP A 428 20.56 26.77 33.11
CA ASP A 428 19.42 26.70 34.03
C ASP A 428 18.11 26.25 33.35
N GLN A 429 18.07 26.22 32.03
CA GLN A 429 16.93 25.78 31.21
C GLN A 429 16.95 24.25 30.91
N LYS A 430 17.70 23.45 31.63
CA LYS A 430 17.80 22.00 31.42
C LYS A 430 16.43 21.30 31.48
N THR A 431 15.61 21.66 32.46
CA THR A 431 14.24 21.11 32.61
C THR A 431 13.36 21.43 31.41
N LEU A 432 13.46 22.65 30.85
CA LEU A 432 12.73 23.05 29.64
C LEU A 432 13.13 22.20 28.44
N ARG A 433 14.44 21.92 28.27
CA ARG A 433 14.93 21.03 27.21
C ARG A 433 14.39 19.61 27.37
N GLU A 434 14.40 19.07 28.59
CA GLU A 434 13.87 17.74 28.89
C GLU A 434 12.38 17.64 28.61
N GLN A 435 11.60 18.65 28.99
CA GLN A 435 10.16 18.71 28.69
C GLN A 435 9.88 18.85 27.20
N ALA A 436 10.64 19.66 26.46
CA ALA A 436 10.51 19.79 25.02
C ALA A 436 10.72 18.45 24.31
N VAL A 437 11.76 17.71 24.68
CA VAL A 437 12.05 16.36 24.17
C VAL A 437 10.95 15.37 24.57
N ALA A 438 10.43 15.45 25.80
CA ALA A 438 9.34 14.59 26.28
C ALA A 438 8.05 14.79 25.47
N VAL A 439 7.67 16.04 25.21
CA VAL A 439 6.51 16.40 24.37
C VAL A 439 6.73 15.93 22.93
N ALA A 440 7.90 16.23 22.36
CA ALA A 440 8.25 15.78 21.00
C ALA A 440 8.22 14.26 20.88
N LYS A 441 8.69 13.52 21.89
CA LYS A 441 8.64 12.04 21.95
C LYS A 441 7.21 11.53 22.00
N MET A 442 6.36 12.12 22.83
CA MET A 442 4.94 11.76 22.88
C MET A 442 4.27 11.93 21.51
N ILE A 443 4.52 13.05 20.83
CA ILE A 443 3.99 13.31 19.48
C ILE A 443 4.61 12.33 18.49
N GLY A 444 5.94 12.22 18.42
CA GLY A 444 6.67 11.39 17.47
C GLY A 444 6.37 9.88 17.58
N GLN A 445 5.90 9.42 18.75
CA GLN A 445 5.44 8.04 18.95
C GLN A 445 3.98 7.81 18.54
N THR A 446 3.20 8.86 18.36
CA THR A 446 1.75 8.77 18.05
C THR A 446 1.42 9.10 16.60
N ILE A 447 2.28 9.82 15.90
CA ILE A 447 2.12 10.13 14.48
C ILE A 447 2.32 8.89 13.60
N ARG A 448 1.72 8.89 12.42
CA ARG A 448 1.87 7.78 11.46
C ARG A 448 3.25 7.80 10.81
N PRO A 449 3.83 6.64 10.47
CA PRO A 449 5.14 6.58 9.81
C PRO A 449 5.24 7.43 8.54
N ALA A 450 4.16 7.49 7.74
CA ALA A 450 4.12 8.31 6.53
C ALA A 450 4.12 9.83 6.81
N GLU A 451 3.65 10.26 7.98
CA GLU A 451 3.61 11.67 8.38
C GLU A 451 4.97 12.18 8.86
N VAL A 452 5.89 11.27 9.23
CA VAL A 452 7.26 11.63 9.62
C VAL A 452 8.07 12.13 8.41
N GLU A 453 7.75 11.68 7.20
CA GLU A 453 8.43 12.14 5.97
C GLU A 453 7.89 13.50 5.48
N ASP A 454 6.81 14.01 6.06
CA ASP A 454 6.27 15.34 5.81
C ASP A 454 7.01 16.38 6.66
N THR A 455 7.98 17.03 6.06
CA THR A 455 8.83 18.02 6.75
C THR A 455 8.07 19.20 7.33
N GLU A 456 6.98 19.66 6.70
CA GLU A 456 6.15 20.75 7.22
C GLU A 456 5.41 20.33 8.49
N ARG A 457 4.93 19.10 8.54
CA ARG A 457 4.29 18.54 9.74
C ARG A 457 5.27 18.33 10.88
N VAL A 458 6.44 17.74 10.58
CA VAL A 458 7.51 17.57 11.56
C VAL A 458 7.90 18.90 12.14
N GLU A 459 8.08 19.93 11.30
CA GLU A 459 8.34 21.30 11.74
C GLU A 459 7.28 21.82 12.70
N SER A 460 6.00 21.65 12.35
CA SER A 460 4.87 22.09 13.19
C SER A 460 4.86 21.37 14.56
N PHE A 461 5.21 20.08 14.58
CA PHE A 461 5.26 19.31 15.82
C PHE A 461 6.44 19.68 16.71
N VAL A 462 7.61 19.98 16.12
CA VAL A 462 8.76 20.49 16.87
C VAL A 462 8.42 21.86 17.49
N GLN A 463 7.85 22.77 16.72
CA GLN A 463 7.43 24.08 17.22
C GLN A 463 6.41 23.94 18.36
N LEU A 464 5.43 23.06 18.23
CA LEU A 464 4.48 22.77 19.29
C LEU A 464 5.18 22.25 20.56
N SER A 465 6.17 21.39 20.41
CA SER A 465 6.92 20.82 21.54
C SER A 465 7.72 21.89 22.28
N LEU A 466 8.38 22.77 21.53
CA LEU A 466 9.13 23.90 22.11
C LEU A 466 8.24 24.89 22.85
N MET A 467 7.01 25.13 22.34
CA MET A 467 6.03 25.99 22.99
C MET A 467 5.43 25.42 24.27
N LEU A 468 5.13 24.13 24.27
CA LEU A 468 4.47 23.50 25.41
C LEU A 468 5.42 23.27 26.58
N ALA A 469 6.72 23.10 26.30
CA ALA A 469 7.72 22.80 27.33
C ALA A 469 7.72 23.83 28.48
N PRO A 470 7.76 25.15 28.24
CA PRO A 470 7.72 26.16 29.34
C PRO A 470 6.41 26.14 30.12
N VAL A 471 5.28 25.89 29.42
CA VAL A 471 3.95 25.85 30.06
C VAL A 471 3.83 24.62 30.99
N ILE A 472 4.28 23.46 30.53
CA ILE A 472 4.28 22.22 31.34
C ILE A 472 5.22 22.38 32.53
N THR A 473 6.42 22.91 32.33
CA THR A 473 7.37 23.17 33.39
C THR A 473 6.82 24.16 34.41
N LEU A 474 6.07 25.18 33.98
CA LEU A 474 5.42 26.13 34.87
C LEU A 474 4.33 25.44 35.73
N ASP A 475 3.49 24.58 35.14
CA ASP A 475 2.48 23.81 35.90
C ASP A 475 3.13 22.89 36.94
N GLU A 476 4.19 22.21 36.58
CA GLU A 476 4.95 21.36 37.49
C GLU A 476 5.55 22.15 38.66
N LYS A 477 6.16 23.32 38.39
CA LYS A 477 6.71 24.20 39.41
C LYS A 477 5.64 24.76 40.33
N LEU A 478 4.46 25.17 39.80
CA LEU A 478 3.35 25.61 40.58
C LEU A 478 2.80 24.51 41.53
N ARG A 479 2.73 23.27 41.05
CA ARG A 479 2.33 22.13 41.90
C ARG A 479 3.35 21.85 42.98
N ALA A 480 4.64 21.82 42.62
CA ALA A 480 5.72 21.59 43.57
C ALA A 480 5.78 22.69 44.61
N ALA A 481 5.51 23.95 44.26
CA ALA A 481 5.49 25.09 45.18
C ALA A 481 4.40 24.97 46.24
N ALA A 482 3.27 24.33 45.95
CA ALA A 482 2.18 24.10 46.88
C ALA A 482 2.57 23.16 48.02
N ASP A 483 3.56 22.28 47.78
CA ASP A 483 4.05 21.24 48.73
C ASP A 483 5.44 21.58 49.29
N SER A 484 6.04 22.76 48.94
CA SER A 484 7.41 23.12 49.29
C SER A 484 7.50 23.81 50.65
N ALA A 485 8.56 23.47 51.37
CA ALA A 485 8.96 24.16 52.61
C ALA A 485 9.99 25.29 52.36
N ASP A 486 10.30 25.63 51.10
CA ASP A 486 11.30 26.60 50.71
C ASP A 486 10.84 28.05 50.95
N SER A 487 11.80 29.00 50.86
CA SER A 487 11.50 30.41 50.99
C SER A 487 10.46 30.87 49.94
N PRO A 488 9.34 31.49 50.32
CA PRO A 488 8.33 31.97 49.38
C PRO A 488 8.87 32.83 48.25
N LEU A 489 9.94 33.59 48.53
CA LEU A 489 10.55 34.53 47.58
C LEU A 489 11.29 33.76 46.46
N ASP A 490 12.05 32.70 46.83
CA ASP A 490 12.81 31.89 45.88
C ASP A 490 11.89 31.10 44.96
N VAL A 491 10.82 30.54 45.55
CA VAL A 491 9.77 29.85 44.79
C VAL A 491 9.08 30.77 43.81
N VAL A 492 8.68 31.95 44.22
CA VAL A 492 8.03 32.96 43.36
C VAL A 492 8.98 33.42 42.26
N THR A 493 10.26 33.65 42.58
CA THR A 493 11.25 34.07 41.58
C THR A 493 11.46 32.99 40.49
N ASP A 494 11.53 31.73 40.86
CA ASP A 494 11.68 30.61 39.89
C ASP A 494 10.44 30.42 39.02
N ILE A 495 9.25 30.58 39.60
CA ILE A 495 7.97 30.57 38.87
C ILE A 495 7.92 31.71 37.86
N LEU A 496 8.27 32.95 38.28
CA LEU A 496 8.25 34.11 37.38
C LEU A 496 9.25 33.98 36.23
N LYS A 497 10.44 33.45 36.45
CA LYS A 497 11.40 33.18 35.38
C LYS A 497 10.83 32.20 34.34
N THR A 498 10.18 31.14 34.79
CA THR A 498 9.57 30.14 33.89
C THR A 498 8.36 30.73 33.16
N ALA A 499 7.51 31.51 33.83
CA ALA A 499 6.38 32.19 33.25
C ALA A 499 6.81 33.17 32.13
N ARG A 500 7.90 33.93 32.35
CA ARG A 500 8.47 34.84 31.35
C ARG A 500 8.95 34.09 30.12
N VAL A 501 9.62 32.94 30.28
CA VAL A 501 10.05 32.10 29.14
C VAL A 501 8.83 31.57 28.36
N ALA A 502 7.77 31.13 29.05
CA ALA A 502 6.54 30.68 28.42
C ALA A 502 5.83 31.76 27.61
N GLU A 503 5.79 32.97 28.15
CA GLU A 503 5.22 34.14 27.49
C GLU A 503 6.03 34.55 26.25
N LEU A 504 7.36 34.62 26.37
CA LEU A 504 8.27 34.91 25.26
C LEU A 504 8.20 33.88 24.14
N ALA A 505 8.14 32.59 24.47
CA ALA A 505 7.99 31.56 23.48
C ALA A 505 6.68 31.64 22.69
N SER A 506 5.57 31.96 23.38
CA SER A 506 4.26 32.17 22.77
C SER A 506 4.23 33.40 21.88
N PHE A 507 4.81 34.50 22.37
CA PHE A 507 4.84 35.80 21.67
C PHE A 507 5.73 35.73 20.42
N GLY A 508 6.92 35.12 20.55
CA GLY A 508 7.86 34.97 19.45
C GLY A 508 7.26 34.19 18.27
N ARG A 509 6.48 33.15 18.56
CA ARG A 509 5.82 32.37 17.51
C ARG A 509 4.74 33.16 16.78
N ILE A 510 3.90 33.89 17.50
CA ILE A 510 2.87 34.74 16.87
C ILE A 510 3.55 35.72 15.91
N ALA A 511 4.70 36.30 16.33
CA ALA A 511 5.49 37.17 15.49
C ALA A 511 6.03 36.51 14.24
N GLU A 512 6.63 35.32 14.37
CA GLU A 512 7.18 34.53 13.23
C GLU A 512 6.09 34.12 12.25
N ASP A 513 4.94 33.66 12.75
CA ASP A 513 3.82 33.24 11.88
C ASP A 513 3.30 34.46 11.09
N ARG A 514 3.21 35.61 11.72
CA ARG A 514 2.80 36.86 11.05
C ARG A 514 3.82 37.31 9.99
N ILE A 515 5.11 37.26 10.28
CA ILE A 515 6.18 37.59 9.32
C ILE A 515 6.05 36.66 8.09
N ARG A 516 5.97 35.38 8.31
CA ARG A 516 5.88 34.37 7.24
C ARG A 516 4.66 34.58 6.33
N VAL A 517 3.52 34.94 6.93
CA VAL A 517 2.31 35.24 6.15
C VAL A 517 2.48 36.52 5.34
N ILE A 518 3.07 37.58 5.90
CA ILE A 518 3.35 38.83 5.20
C ILE A 518 4.30 38.58 4.01
N GLU A 519 5.41 37.89 4.23
CA GLU A 519 6.38 37.52 3.19
C GLU A 519 5.71 36.70 2.06
N ARG A 520 4.81 35.80 2.43
CA ARG A 520 4.05 35.01 1.46
C ARG A 520 3.11 35.87 0.61
N VAL A 521 2.44 36.86 1.19
CA VAL A 521 1.61 37.80 0.42
C VAL A 521 2.46 38.63 -0.53
N GLU A 522 3.64 39.07 -0.11
CA GLU A 522 4.57 39.83 -0.95
C GLU A 522 5.09 39.02 -2.12
N ALA A 523 5.52 37.77 -1.86
CA ALA A 523 5.98 36.84 -2.90
C ALA A 523 4.86 36.57 -3.94
N LEU A 524 3.64 36.33 -3.48
CA LEU A 524 2.48 36.12 -4.36
C LEU A 524 2.12 37.38 -5.16
N LYS A 525 2.26 38.57 -4.59
CA LYS A 525 1.98 39.83 -5.31
C LYS A 525 2.96 40.05 -6.45
N ASP A 526 4.22 39.65 -6.27
CA ASP A 526 5.27 39.86 -7.28
C ASP A 526 5.31 38.74 -8.34
N ASP A 527 4.54 37.66 -8.16
CA ASP A 527 4.39 36.57 -9.14
C ASP A 527 3.20 36.81 -10.08
N PRO A 528 3.46 37.11 -11.39
CA PRO A 528 2.39 37.37 -12.38
C PRO A 528 1.42 36.21 -12.61
N GLY A 529 1.81 34.97 -12.23
CA GLY A 529 0.99 33.78 -12.38
C GLY A 529 0.02 33.52 -11.23
N THR A 530 0.08 34.34 -10.16
CA THR A 530 -0.73 34.11 -8.97
C THR A 530 -2.21 34.42 -9.21
N LEU A 531 -3.06 33.44 -8.87
CA LEU A 531 -4.50 33.58 -8.99
C LEU A 531 -5.09 34.37 -7.79
N GLU A 532 -6.17 35.12 -8.04
CA GLU A 532 -6.94 35.86 -7.01
C GLU A 532 -7.32 34.97 -5.82
N SER A 533 -7.65 33.69 -6.08
CA SER A 533 -7.99 32.72 -5.03
C SER A 533 -6.89 32.48 -4.01
N ALA A 534 -5.61 32.60 -4.36
CA ALA A 534 -4.51 32.44 -3.42
C ALA A 534 -4.49 33.54 -2.36
N PHE A 535 -4.77 34.77 -2.74
CA PHE A 535 -4.91 35.90 -1.82
C PHE A 535 -6.15 35.78 -0.94
N GLN A 536 -7.27 35.33 -1.51
CA GLN A 536 -8.51 35.10 -0.77
C GLN A 536 -8.31 34.07 0.35
N ILE A 537 -7.61 32.97 0.06
CA ILE A 537 -7.27 31.94 1.05
C ILE A 537 -6.42 32.52 2.20
N LEU A 538 -5.38 33.28 1.86
CA LEU A 538 -4.51 33.88 2.87
C LEU A 538 -5.27 34.84 3.79
N ILE A 539 -6.15 35.67 3.27
CA ILE A 539 -6.93 36.60 4.08
C ILE A 539 -7.99 35.89 4.90
N GLN A 540 -8.60 34.83 4.37
CA GLN A 540 -9.54 34.03 5.13
C GLN A 540 -8.89 33.35 6.35
N THR A 541 -7.69 32.83 6.17
CA THR A 541 -6.92 32.18 7.24
C THR A 541 -6.22 33.18 8.16
N SER A 542 -5.95 34.37 7.68
CA SER A 542 -5.22 35.41 8.37
C SER A 542 -5.90 36.81 8.21
N PRO A 543 -7.13 36.99 8.69
CA PRO A 543 -7.91 38.23 8.50
C PRO A 543 -7.24 39.46 9.16
N TRP A 544 -6.35 39.27 10.12
CA TRP A 544 -5.49 40.27 10.72
C TRP A 544 -4.59 41.00 9.70
N LEU A 545 -4.38 40.43 8.50
CA LEU A 545 -3.72 41.13 7.40
C LEU A 545 -4.46 42.38 6.97
N VAL A 546 -5.77 42.40 7.03
CA VAL A 546 -6.62 43.53 6.68
C VAL A 546 -6.75 44.47 7.85
N ASP A 547 -6.95 43.94 9.04
CA ASP A 547 -7.04 44.71 10.30
C ASP A 547 -6.42 43.85 11.44
N PRO A 548 -5.46 44.40 12.23
CA PRO A 548 -4.76 43.68 13.30
C PRO A 548 -5.66 43.12 14.39
N GLN A 549 -6.81 43.76 14.61
CA GLN A 549 -7.80 43.33 15.60
C GLN A 549 -8.59 42.14 15.15
N TRP A 550 -8.53 41.75 13.88
CA TRP A 550 -9.26 40.59 13.35
C TRP A 550 -8.56 39.29 13.66
N SER A 551 -9.25 38.43 14.40
CA SER A 551 -8.77 37.10 14.77
C SER A 551 -9.60 36.04 14.07
N PRO A 552 -8.99 34.94 13.56
CA PRO A 552 -9.71 33.79 13.02
C PRO A 552 -10.44 32.99 14.12
N ILE A 553 -10.20 33.32 15.39
CA ILE A 553 -10.68 32.53 16.52
C ILE A 553 -12.06 33.03 16.93
N THR A 554 -13.04 32.34 16.60
CA THR A 554 -14.42 32.18 17.03
C THR A 554 -15.38 32.22 15.84
N ALA A 555 -15.66 31.05 15.29
CA ALA A 555 -16.89 30.87 14.55
C ALA A 555 -18.04 31.05 15.54
N ASN A 556 -18.49 32.31 15.74
CA ASN A 556 -19.73 32.60 16.45
C ASN A 556 -20.85 31.84 15.70
N GLN A 557 -21.56 30.96 16.41
CA GLN A 557 -22.60 30.14 15.82
C GLN A 557 -23.67 30.99 15.09
N SER A 558 -23.98 32.18 15.65
CA SER A 558 -24.88 33.18 15.05
C SER A 558 -24.37 33.71 13.71
N PHE A 559 -23.07 33.96 13.59
CA PHE A 559 -22.45 34.42 12.35
C PHE A 559 -22.43 33.34 11.28
N SER A 560 -22.16 32.10 11.66
CA SER A 560 -22.24 30.94 10.75
C SER A 560 -23.66 30.75 10.23
N THR A 561 -24.66 30.95 11.06
CA THR A 561 -26.09 30.87 10.69
C THR A 561 -26.45 32.00 9.74
N LEU A 562 -26.10 33.23 10.06
CA LEU A 562 -26.33 34.40 9.21
C LEU A 562 -25.75 34.15 7.79
N ARG A 563 -24.51 33.69 7.72
CA ARG A 563 -23.84 33.42 6.45
C ARG A 563 -24.59 32.37 5.61
N LYS A 564 -25.03 31.26 6.23
CA LYS A 564 -25.81 30.22 5.56
C LYS A 564 -27.16 30.71 5.05
N GLU A 565 -27.84 31.50 5.83
CA GLU A 565 -29.14 32.05 5.47
C GLU A 565 -29.03 33.12 4.37
N PHE A 566 -27.99 33.93 4.43
CA PHE A 566 -27.72 34.91 3.35
C PHE A 566 -27.42 34.24 2.01
N VAL A 567 -26.65 33.16 2.00
CA VAL A 567 -26.41 32.37 0.77
C VAL A 567 -27.71 31.84 0.17
N LYS A 568 -28.64 31.34 1.01
CA LYS A 568 -29.95 30.86 0.55
C LYS A 568 -30.79 32.01 -0.03
N PHE A 569 -30.83 33.14 0.69
CA PHE A 569 -31.56 34.35 0.29
C PHE A 569 -31.03 34.85 -1.05
N PHE A 570 -29.71 34.99 -1.19
CA PHE A 570 -29.06 35.46 -2.42
C PHE A 570 -29.44 34.55 -3.62
N LYS A 571 -29.40 33.23 -3.46
CA LYS A 571 -29.78 32.28 -4.49
C LYS A 571 -31.25 32.42 -4.90
N GLN A 572 -32.16 32.64 -3.93
CA GLN A 572 -33.58 32.83 -4.21
C GLN A 572 -33.85 34.12 -4.98
N ARG A 573 -33.11 35.21 -4.70
CA ARG A 573 -33.27 36.51 -5.34
C ARG A 573 -32.64 36.63 -6.72
N THR A 574 -31.50 35.97 -6.93
CA THR A 574 -30.69 36.18 -8.13
C THR A 574 -30.66 34.96 -9.07
N GLY A 575 -31.04 33.77 -8.59
CA GLY A 575 -30.79 32.49 -9.28
C GLY A 575 -29.33 32.04 -9.30
N GLU A 576 -28.41 32.86 -8.84
CA GLU A 576 -26.96 32.60 -8.79
C GLU A 576 -26.59 31.94 -7.46
N THR A 577 -25.62 31.04 -7.48
CA THR A 577 -25.11 30.43 -6.25
C THR A 577 -23.90 31.21 -5.75
N LEU A 578 -24.04 31.82 -4.55
CA LEU A 578 -22.98 32.51 -3.86
C LEU A 578 -22.18 31.50 -3.02
N ASN A 579 -20.87 31.49 -3.16
CA ASN A 579 -19.99 30.66 -2.36
C ASN A 579 -19.25 31.49 -1.30
N LEU A 580 -19.79 31.48 -0.08
CA LEU A 580 -19.19 32.13 1.09
C LEU A 580 -18.47 31.16 2.00
N GLU A 581 -18.49 29.86 1.70
CA GLU A 581 -17.90 28.80 2.52
C GLU A 581 -16.76 28.06 1.79
N ASN A 582 -15.70 27.90 2.56
CA ASN A 582 -14.65 26.87 2.50
C ASN A 582 -14.05 26.44 1.16
N PHE A 583 -12.79 26.68 1.07
CA PHE A 583 -11.79 26.22 0.13
C PHE A 583 -11.43 24.72 0.23
N THR A 584 -12.34 23.85 0.61
CA THR A 584 -12.13 22.39 0.52
C THR A 584 -12.22 21.86 -0.90
N ASP A 585 -12.74 22.66 -1.82
CA ASP A 585 -12.77 22.32 -3.26
C ASP A 585 -12.00 23.39 -4.05
N PRO A 586 -10.80 23.08 -4.56
CA PRO A 586 -9.98 24.04 -5.33
C PRO A 586 -10.63 24.53 -6.63
N LYS A 587 -11.75 23.94 -7.03
CA LYS A 587 -12.50 24.35 -8.24
C LYS A 587 -13.61 25.37 -7.95
N LYS A 588 -13.93 25.61 -6.67
CA LYS A 588 -14.96 26.57 -6.28
C LYS A 588 -14.30 27.83 -5.73
N ARG A 589 -14.43 28.92 -6.45
CA ARG A 589 -13.96 30.24 -5.99
C ARG A 589 -14.97 30.82 -5.00
N ALA A 590 -14.49 31.38 -3.89
CA ALA A 590 -15.32 32.22 -3.04
C ALA A 590 -15.51 33.58 -3.74
N ASP A 591 -16.73 34.07 -3.75
CA ASP A 591 -16.99 35.41 -4.29
C ASP A 591 -16.53 36.49 -3.32
N PHE A 592 -16.62 36.22 -1.99
CA PHE A 592 -16.20 37.12 -0.92
C PHE A 592 -15.70 36.37 0.29
N VAL A 593 -14.81 37.01 1.04
CA VAL A 593 -14.45 36.62 2.41
C VAL A 593 -15.30 37.40 3.38
N MET A 594 -16.06 36.73 4.22
CA MET A 594 -16.85 37.35 5.29
C MET A 594 -16.17 37.13 6.63
N SER A 595 -16.09 38.17 7.42
CA SER A 595 -15.62 38.17 8.81
C SER A 595 -16.60 38.89 9.72
N ASN A 596 -16.58 38.56 11.00
CA ASN A 596 -17.35 39.27 12.02
C ASN A 596 -16.39 39.95 12.97
N GLN A 597 -16.48 41.28 13.07
CA GLN A 597 -15.72 42.03 14.06
C GLN A 597 -16.41 43.36 14.39
N ASP A 598 -16.26 43.80 15.61
CA ASP A 598 -16.86 45.05 16.12
C ASP A 598 -18.38 45.14 15.87
N ALA A 599 -19.07 43.97 15.99
CA ALA A 599 -20.48 43.86 15.69
C ALA A 599 -20.88 44.23 14.24
N ALA A 600 -19.92 44.25 13.29
CA ALA A 600 -20.17 44.50 11.88
C ALA A 600 -19.82 43.29 11.01
N VAL A 601 -20.60 43.06 9.95
CA VAL A 601 -20.26 42.09 8.91
C VAL A 601 -19.23 42.73 7.98
N GLN A 602 -18.02 42.17 7.94
CA GLN A 602 -16.98 42.63 7.04
C GLN A 602 -16.97 41.75 5.77
N ILE A 603 -17.09 42.39 4.60
CA ILE A 603 -17.01 41.75 3.29
C ILE A 603 -15.70 42.19 2.65
N ILE A 604 -14.83 41.26 2.34
CA ILE A 604 -13.51 41.54 1.77
C ILE A 604 -13.47 41.01 0.33
N GLU A 605 -13.36 41.93 -0.60
CA GLU A 605 -13.18 41.65 -2.01
C GLU A 605 -11.74 41.98 -2.40
N ILE A 606 -11.05 41.01 -3.02
CA ILE A 606 -9.65 41.16 -3.41
C ILE A 606 -9.54 40.87 -4.89
N LYS A 607 -8.88 41.77 -5.58
CA LYS A 607 -8.50 41.60 -6.99
C LYS A 607 -7.01 41.33 -7.12
N GLN A 608 -6.62 40.66 -8.21
CA GLN A 608 -5.20 40.45 -8.50
C GLN A 608 -4.43 41.80 -8.47
N PRO A 609 -3.14 41.77 -8.10
CA PRO A 609 -2.25 42.90 -8.27
C PRO A 609 -2.30 43.43 -9.70
N HIS A 610 -2.23 44.77 -9.82
CA HIS A 610 -2.36 45.53 -11.08
C HIS A 610 -3.73 45.45 -11.77
N HIS A 611 -4.73 44.77 -11.19
CA HIS A 611 -6.10 44.76 -11.72
C HIS A 611 -6.74 46.15 -11.55
N LYS A 612 -7.49 46.57 -12.59
CA LYS A 612 -8.32 47.77 -12.55
C LYS A 612 -9.78 47.36 -12.44
N LEU A 613 -10.45 47.80 -11.40
CA LEU A 613 -11.87 47.52 -11.19
C LEU A 613 -12.68 47.99 -12.37
N MET A 614 -13.54 47.14 -12.91
CA MET A 614 -14.37 47.39 -14.08
C MET A 614 -15.84 47.58 -13.68
N ASP A 615 -16.65 48.18 -14.57
CA ASP A 615 -18.06 48.48 -14.34
C ASP A 615 -18.89 47.30 -13.83
N ALA A 616 -18.74 46.12 -14.47
CA ALA A 616 -19.46 44.90 -14.07
C ALA A 616 -19.13 44.44 -12.61
N GLU A 617 -17.93 44.73 -12.16
CA GLU A 617 -17.49 44.35 -10.80
C GLU A 617 -18.09 45.29 -9.77
N VAL A 618 -18.22 46.58 -10.08
CA VAL A 618 -18.92 47.55 -9.24
C VAL A 618 -20.40 47.22 -9.16
N ASP A 619 -21.02 46.87 -10.29
CA ASP A 619 -22.45 46.47 -10.32
C ASP A 619 -22.67 45.28 -9.36
N ARG A 620 -21.72 44.34 -9.35
CA ARG A 620 -21.73 43.19 -8.41
C ARG A 620 -21.58 43.63 -6.95
N ILE A 621 -20.65 44.53 -6.63
CA ILE A 621 -20.46 45.07 -5.28
C ILE A 621 -21.71 45.80 -4.80
N VAL A 622 -22.32 46.64 -5.66
CA VAL A 622 -23.56 47.31 -5.35
C VAL A 622 -24.70 46.33 -5.07
N LYS A 623 -24.83 45.31 -5.92
CA LYS A 623 -25.83 44.25 -5.75
C LYS A 623 -25.67 43.50 -4.41
N TYR A 624 -24.44 43.22 -3.98
CA TYR A 624 -24.19 42.61 -2.69
C TYR A 624 -24.56 43.51 -1.52
N ARG A 625 -24.21 44.78 -1.61
CA ARG A 625 -24.60 45.80 -0.62
C ARG A 625 -26.13 45.80 -0.45
N ASP A 626 -26.84 45.97 -1.54
CA ASP A 626 -28.30 46.14 -1.54
C ASP A 626 -28.99 44.85 -1.00
N LEU A 627 -28.53 43.69 -1.40
CA LEU A 627 -29.07 42.43 -0.92
C LEU A 627 -28.71 42.10 0.54
N MET A 628 -27.54 42.51 1.02
CA MET A 628 -27.21 42.38 2.44
C MET A 628 -28.05 43.32 3.29
N GLU A 629 -28.26 44.56 2.84
CA GLU A 629 -29.12 45.52 3.49
C GLU A 629 -30.58 45.07 3.52
N GLU A 630 -31.08 44.53 2.41
CA GLU A 630 -32.42 43.91 2.34
C GLU A 630 -32.52 42.73 3.33
N PHE A 631 -31.56 41.84 3.33
CA PHE A 631 -31.52 40.66 4.20
C PHE A 631 -31.53 41.00 5.68
N LEU A 632 -30.73 41.95 6.12
CA LEU A 632 -30.67 42.39 7.49
C LEU A 632 -31.96 43.13 7.95
N ASN A 633 -32.69 43.69 7.00
CA ASN A 633 -33.96 44.41 7.28
C ASN A 633 -35.21 43.53 7.11
N MET A 634 -35.08 42.25 6.77
CA MET A 634 -36.23 41.34 6.64
C MET A 634 -36.89 41.06 7.99
N ALA A 635 -38.20 40.89 7.99
CA ALA A 635 -38.95 40.40 9.14
C ALA A 635 -38.46 39.01 9.55
N GLY A 636 -38.12 38.81 10.81
CA GLY A 636 -37.53 37.58 11.37
C GLY A 636 -36.00 37.59 11.46
N HIS A 637 -35.33 38.67 10.99
CA HIS A 637 -33.88 38.80 11.11
C HIS A 637 -33.44 39.85 12.14
N GLU A 638 -34.34 40.25 13.02
CA GLU A 638 -34.10 41.28 14.06
C GLU A 638 -32.94 40.90 14.99
N GLU A 639 -32.75 39.60 15.26
CA GLU A 639 -31.63 39.13 16.08
C GLU A 639 -30.29 39.28 15.33
N PHE A 640 -30.26 39.00 14.03
CA PHE A 640 -29.06 39.23 13.23
C PHE A 640 -28.73 40.72 13.18
N LYS A 641 -29.73 41.59 13.01
CA LYS A 641 -29.53 43.04 12.99
C LYS A 641 -29.07 43.61 14.34
N LYS A 642 -29.49 43.01 15.47
CA LYS A 642 -28.97 43.36 16.79
C LYS A 642 -27.52 42.97 17.00
N LEU A 643 -27.15 41.79 16.51
CA LEU A 643 -25.79 41.27 16.66
C LEU A 643 -24.82 41.87 15.64
N PHE A 644 -25.31 42.23 14.45
CA PHE A 644 -24.53 42.78 13.34
C PHE A 644 -25.26 43.98 12.72
N PRO A 645 -25.29 45.11 13.43
CA PRO A 645 -26.05 46.29 13.01
C PRO A 645 -25.50 46.97 11.75
N GLU A 646 -24.24 46.72 11.43
CA GLU A 646 -23.56 47.33 10.30
C GLU A 646 -22.90 46.27 9.42
N PHE A 647 -22.73 46.59 8.14
CA PHE A 647 -21.84 45.88 7.25
C PHE A 647 -20.89 46.85 6.55
N ARG A 648 -19.69 46.38 6.23
CA ARG A 648 -18.65 47.16 5.55
C ARG A 648 -17.99 46.31 4.48
N ILE A 649 -17.63 46.94 3.38
CA ILE A 649 -16.93 46.30 2.26
C ILE A 649 -15.52 46.85 2.18
N THR A 650 -14.52 46.00 2.21
CA THR A 650 -13.12 46.36 1.95
C THR A 650 -12.72 45.78 0.60
N LEU A 651 -12.38 46.64 -0.34
CA LEU A 651 -11.90 46.30 -1.67
C LEU A 651 -10.41 46.53 -1.77
N VAL A 652 -9.65 45.48 -2.10
CA VAL A 652 -8.22 45.56 -2.42
C VAL A 652 -8.03 45.46 -3.91
N CYS A 653 -7.67 46.55 -4.59
CA CYS A 653 -7.31 46.59 -6.01
C CYS A 653 -6.46 47.83 -6.34
N ASP A 654 -5.62 47.74 -7.39
CA ASP A 654 -4.64 48.81 -7.69
C ASP A 654 -5.20 49.96 -8.50
N GLY A 655 -6.31 49.79 -9.20
CA GLY A 655 -6.85 50.82 -10.05
C GLY A 655 -8.36 50.79 -10.20
N ILE A 656 -8.90 51.86 -10.75
CA ILE A 656 -10.33 52.03 -11.01
C ILE A 656 -10.51 52.48 -12.46
N ASN A 657 -11.30 51.74 -13.24
CA ASN A 657 -11.66 52.06 -14.62
C ASN A 657 -13.18 51.96 -14.75
N LEU A 658 -13.88 53.02 -14.34
CA LEU A 658 -15.33 53.06 -14.23
C LEU A 658 -15.91 54.21 -15.07
N ASP A 659 -17.11 54.01 -15.59
CA ASP A 659 -17.91 55.08 -16.20
C ASP A 659 -18.41 56.13 -15.20
N GLY A 660 -18.98 57.21 -15.70
CA GLY A 660 -19.40 58.32 -14.86
C GLY A 660 -20.46 57.96 -13.80
N THR A 661 -21.42 57.10 -14.14
CA THR A 661 -22.51 56.68 -13.24
C THR A 661 -22.01 55.71 -12.20
N ARG A 662 -21.24 54.70 -12.57
CA ARG A 662 -20.68 53.68 -11.65
C ARG A 662 -19.60 54.29 -10.77
N ARG A 663 -18.81 55.23 -11.30
CA ARG A 663 -17.84 55.98 -10.48
C ARG A 663 -18.56 56.80 -9.40
N ALA A 664 -19.72 57.47 -9.73
CA ALA A 664 -20.50 58.19 -8.77
C ALA A 664 -21.06 57.26 -7.64
N ALA A 665 -21.57 56.07 -8.00
CA ALA A 665 -22.05 55.08 -7.04
C ALA A 665 -20.91 54.58 -6.15
N PHE A 666 -19.74 54.28 -6.71
CA PHE A 666 -18.55 53.85 -5.97
C PHE A 666 -18.07 54.90 -4.99
N GLU A 667 -17.96 56.17 -5.39
CA GLU A 667 -17.56 57.25 -4.52
C GLU A 667 -18.66 57.59 -3.47
N GLY A 668 -19.93 57.37 -3.81
CA GLY A 668 -21.05 57.47 -2.85
C GLY A 668 -20.91 56.46 -1.70
N MET A 669 -20.65 55.22 -2.00
CA MET A 669 -20.42 54.16 -0.98
C MET A 669 -19.19 54.45 -0.13
N LYS A 670 -18.11 54.98 -0.69
CA LYS A 670 -16.93 55.43 0.09
C LYS A 670 -17.26 56.55 1.04
N LYS A 671 -17.97 57.57 0.58
CA LYS A 671 -18.39 58.72 1.43
C LYS A 671 -19.34 58.29 2.53
N ALA A 672 -20.19 57.30 2.29
CA ALA A 672 -21.09 56.72 3.29
C ALA A 672 -20.40 55.79 4.29
N GLY A 673 -19.10 55.53 4.14
CA GLY A 673 -18.36 54.60 5.02
C GLY A 673 -18.68 53.10 4.78
N GLN A 674 -19.46 52.79 3.74
CA GLN A 674 -19.86 51.42 3.41
C GLN A 674 -18.78 50.67 2.62
N LEU A 675 -17.89 51.39 1.92
CA LEU A 675 -16.81 50.85 1.10
C LEU A 675 -15.48 51.51 1.45
N THR A 676 -14.47 50.67 1.74
CA THR A 676 -13.08 51.08 1.85
C THR A 676 -12.30 50.52 0.65
N HIS A 677 -11.65 51.38 -0.12
CA HIS A 677 -10.79 51.00 -1.24
C HIS A 677 -9.32 51.16 -0.85
N ILE A 678 -8.53 50.10 -1.00
CA ILE A 678 -7.12 50.03 -0.65
C ILE A 678 -6.35 49.46 -1.85
N THR A 679 -5.26 50.13 -2.27
CA THR A 679 -4.35 49.54 -3.28
C THR A 679 -3.43 48.53 -2.62
N TRP A 680 -2.92 47.57 -3.40
CA TRP A 680 -1.99 46.52 -2.93
C TRP A 680 -0.77 47.15 -2.21
N LYS A 681 -0.22 48.21 -2.76
CA LYS A 681 0.89 48.97 -2.14
C LYS A 681 0.53 49.49 -0.75
N VAL A 682 -0.63 50.10 -0.65
CA VAL A 682 -1.10 50.67 0.64
C VAL A 682 -1.47 49.55 1.61
N PHE A 683 -2.06 48.50 1.14
CA PHE A 683 -2.41 47.30 1.91
C PHE A 683 -1.16 46.71 2.60
N LEU A 684 -0.13 46.41 1.84
CA LEU A 684 1.12 45.84 2.37
C LEU A 684 1.87 46.82 3.30
N LEU A 685 1.94 48.07 2.90
CA LEU A 685 2.57 49.10 3.77
C LEU A 685 1.85 49.22 5.11
N ARG A 686 0.52 49.27 5.08
CA ARG A 686 -0.33 49.33 6.29
C ARG A 686 -0.14 48.11 7.15
N THR A 687 -0.17 46.88 6.55
CA THR A 687 0.05 45.64 7.25
C THR A 687 1.41 45.63 7.96
N ARG A 688 2.49 45.97 7.25
CA ARG A 688 3.83 46.07 7.86
C ARG A 688 3.89 47.10 8.99
N GLN A 689 3.33 48.28 8.79
CA GLN A 689 3.32 49.33 9.84
C GLN A 689 2.53 48.90 11.07
N MET A 690 1.38 48.28 10.90
CA MET A 690 0.55 47.81 11.99
C MET A 690 1.24 46.74 12.84
N HIS A 691 2.06 45.89 12.21
CA HIS A 691 2.79 44.86 12.93
C HIS A 691 4.21 45.24 13.33
N LYS A 692 4.71 46.41 12.89
CA LYS A 692 6.09 46.84 13.17
C LYS A 692 6.39 46.91 14.66
N SER A 693 5.55 47.58 15.44
CA SER A 693 5.73 47.71 16.90
C SER A 693 5.77 46.33 17.60
N PHE A 694 4.95 45.39 17.11
CA PHE A 694 4.89 44.04 17.62
C PHE A 694 6.15 43.25 17.28
N LEU A 695 6.65 43.39 16.05
CA LEU A 695 7.88 42.74 15.59
C LEU A 695 9.12 43.31 16.29
N ASP A 696 9.20 44.65 16.41
CA ASP A 696 10.29 45.34 17.11
C ASP A 696 10.35 44.92 18.59
N GLU A 697 9.19 44.76 19.25
CA GLU A 697 9.11 44.30 20.63
C GLU A 697 9.53 42.82 20.76
N ALA A 698 9.11 41.96 19.85
CA ALA A 698 9.54 40.54 19.83
C ALA A 698 11.05 40.40 19.67
N GLU A 699 11.68 41.22 18.81
CA GLU A 699 13.14 41.24 18.65
C GLU A 699 13.85 41.79 19.90
N ARG A 700 13.29 42.83 20.55
CA ARG A 700 13.82 43.38 21.80
C ARG A 700 13.85 42.31 22.89
N LEU A 701 12.74 41.64 23.10
CA LEU A 701 12.60 40.59 24.10
C LEU A 701 13.56 39.40 23.84
N LYS A 702 13.74 38.99 22.57
CA LYS A 702 14.72 37.96 22.18
C LYS A 702 16.17 38.39 22.48
N LYS A 703 16.49 39.67 22.35
CA LYS A 703 17.84 40.18 22.67
C LYS A 703 18.07 40.24 24.19
N GLU A 704 17.10 40.74 24.96
CA GLU A 704 17.17 40.79 26.42
C GLU A 704 17.34 39.40 27.05
N ASP A 705 16.65 38.36 26.49
CA ASP A 705 16.76 36.99 26.97
C ASP A 705 18.12 36.33 26.65
N ARG A 706 18.85 36.87 25.63
CA ARG A 706 20.21 36.43 25.30
C ARG A 706 21.32 37.13 26.12
N GLU A 707 21.02 38.31 26.62
CA GLU A 707 21.97 39.15 27.40
C GLU A 707 21.88 38.89 28.92
N GLU A 708 20.74 38.39 29.45
CA GLU A 708 20.60 37.83 30.79
C GLU A 708 21.08 36.38 30.87
#